data_8ae8d4bec583ca5599a02f6e2296ed73
#
_entry.id   8ae8d4bec583ca5599a02f6e2296ed73
#
_cell.length_a   1.000
_cell.length_b   1.000
_cell.length_c   1.000
_cell.angle_alpha   90.00
_cell.angle_beta   90.00
_cell.angle_gamma   90.00
#
_symmetry.space_group_name_H-M   'P 1'
#
loop_
_entity.id
_entity.type
_entity.pdbx_description
1 polymer ?
#
loop_
_entity_poly.entity_id
_entity_poly.type
_entity_poly.pdbx_seq_one_letter_code
_entity_poly.pdbx_strand_id
1 'polypeptide(L)'
;MSLRDKIEHAIQNQPCTVKDLKARFGGDRGADRKVMEALDALVHEAVVCQRSGVFFTVRSGRAEKALLCKVVKLGKNFAFVMLEDETSDIFIPGRFTRGAMPGDEVLVEKFEHPRVEGSDEGAILAVLTEKNDLVGTARRIEGRLKFVPDDCPAISMQLMRDCEGGAKDGDKVAVEILMRGSRQEDHRVGVAMRFGSSDEAKRCAKALLYARDIHTRFPDKVREEAKKFEGMTVSEEDCKGRMDLRALPIFTIDSAETKDIDDAISLTRTPEGGFELGVHIADVSNYVKPGSELNEEAFNRATSVYYADQVVPMLPKSLSNGICSLNEKELRLAFSCLMRLDKDGNLTDYRFVKSVICSRVKGVYAEINALLAGTADAEIQAKYAEVADQLPAMKELYAHRARLRTERGCIDFESGEVKLILDEDGHCIDVKKRTSGESEAMIEEFMLLANQCAAHFARVKQIPFVYRVHEEPNGEKLERLHALLQACGINDHFAKEVPTPKELSAILEGVRGTAFEQIVNTGMLRCMSKACYEEKPKGHYGQVLKDYAHFTSPIRRYPDLAIHRIMTDLLSGTDKETMAIRYTDFAIQASKQSSEREVIAVQIERKAEDCYKAEYARRHLGECYEGIISGVTQRGLFIELENGVEGFVPASSLTPTGTMLTEGIRLSDPVSGKNWNLGDSMMITIVRADVNLGKIDFEVAPEAKQ
;
A
#
# COMPACT_ATOMS: atom_id res chain seq x y z
N MET A 1 -45.41 -18.34 20.97
CA MET A 1 -44.29 -17.38 21.05
C MET A 1 -43.20 -17.98 21.92
N SER A 2 -42.00 -18.10 21.38
CA SER A 2 -40.83 -18.53 22.12
C SER A 2 -40.51 -17.53 23.26
N LEU A 3 -39.66 -17.90 24.22
CA LEU A 3 -39.21 -16.97 25.25
C LEU A 3 -38.48 -15.75 24.58
N ARG A 4 -37.72 -15.99 23.54
CA ARG A 4 -37.07 -14.97 22.72
C ARG A 4 -38.06 -13.96 22.14
N ASP A 5 -39.12 -14.45 21.45
CA ASP A 5 -40.15 -13.57 20.88
C ASP A 5 -40.87 -12.75 21.93
N LYS A 6 -41.06 -13.30 23.14
CA LYS A 6 -41.69 -12.58 24.26
C LYS A 6 -40.81 -11.46 24.78
N ILE A 7 -39.48 -11.70 24.86
CA ILE A 7 -38.49 -10.70 25.29
C ILE A 7 -38.39 -9.59 24.23
N GLU A 8 -38.28 -9.95 22.95
CA GLU A 8 -38.29 -8.99 21.85
C GLU A 8 -39.53 -8.10 21.87
N HIS A 9 -40.69 -8.69 21.97
CA HIS A 9 -41.96 -7.95 22.03
C HIS A 9 -42.07 -7.05 23.27
N ALA A 10 -41.52 -7.48 24.40
CA ALA A 10 -41.49 -6.67 25.61
C ALA A 10 -40.60 -5.42 25.44
N ILE A 11 -39.43 -5.58 24.81
CA ILE A 11 -38.47 -4.49 24.50
C ILE A 11 -39.04 -3.55 23.41
N GLN A 12 -39.79 -4.09 22.41
CA GLN A 12 -40.44 -3.30 21.39
C GLN A 12 -41.48 -2.35 21.97
N ASN A 13 -42.25 -2.83 22.95
CA ASN A 13 -43.30 -2.04 23.59
C ASN A 13 -42.74 -0.99 24.54
N GLN A 14 -41.68 -1.30 25.25
CA GLN A 14 -40.98 -0.38 26.18
C GLN A 14 -39.55 -0.79 26.40
N PRO A 15 -38.59 0.13 26.36
CA PRO A 15 -37.22 -0.16 26.76
C PRO A 15 -37.14 -0.79 28.17
N CYS A 16 -36.42 -1.90 28.28
CA CYS A 16 -36.35 -2.71 29.49
C CYS A 16 -34.91 -2.86 30.00
N THR A 17 -34.74 -2.98 31.32
CA THR A 17 -33.48 -3.43 31.92
C THR A 17 -33.43 -4.95 32.06
N VAL A 18 -32.22 -5.53 32.29
CA VAL A 18 -32.11 -6.96 32.66
C VAL A 18 -32.95 -7.30 33.85
N LYS A 19 -33.06 -6.40 34.81
CA LYS A 19 -33.87 -6.60 36.04
C LYS A 19 -35.35 -6.70 35.70
N ASP A 20 -35.84 -5.85 34.82
CA ASP A 20 -37.26 -5.89 34.35
C ASP A 20 -37.58 -7.17 33.59
N LEU A 21 -36.66 -7.60 32.69
CA LEU A 21 -36.82 -8.82 31.93
C LEU A 21 -36.78 -10.08 32.81
N LYS A 22 -35.87 -10.13 33.79
CA LYS A 22 -35.85 -11.22 34.77
C LYS A 22 -37.06 -11.24 35.69
N ALA A 23 -37.55 -10.09 36.12
CA ALA A 23 -38.77 -10.00 36.91
C ALA A 23 -39.99 -10.47 36.14
N ARG A 24 -40.02 -10.25 34.81
CA ARG A 24 -41.16 -10.60 33.95
C ARG A 24 -41.14 -12.02 33.39
N PHE A 25 -39.94 -12.56 33.12
CA PHE A 25 -39.78 -13.84 32.40
C PHE A 25 -38.86 -14.83 33.14
N GLY A 26 -38.19 -14.41 34.21
CA GLY A 26 -37.39 -15.23 35.09
C GLY A 26 -38.20 -15.83 36.25
N GLY A 27 -37.55 -16.13 37.34
CA GLY A 27 -38.19 -16.63 38.59
C GLY A 27 -37.30 -17.58 39.37
N ASP A 28 -36.38 -18.27 38.72
CA ASP A 28 -35.34 -19.05 39.35
C ASP A 28 -34.01 -18.93 38.54
N ARG A 29 -32.93 -19.50 39.07
CA ARG A 29 -31.60 -19.42 38.39
C ARG A 29 -31.60 -19.98 36.95
N GLY A 30 -32.44 -21.00 36.68
CA GLY A 30 -32.51 -21.64 35.38
C GLY A 30 -33.30 -20.80 34.37
N ALA A 31 -34.40 -20.19 34.83
CA ALA A 31 -35.22 -19.27 34.02
C ALA A 31 -34.46 -17.96 33.74
N ASP A 32 -33.77 -17.42 34.75
CA ASP A 32 -32.91 -16.23 34.61
C ASP A 32 -31.78 -16.43 33.57
N ARG A 33 -31.17 -17.62 33.57
CA ARG A 33 -30.17 -17.98 32.58
C ARG A 33 -30.74 -18.00 31.16
N LYS A 34 -31.93 -18.61 30.95
CA LYS A 34 -32.59 -18.63 29.66
C LYS A 34 -32.99 -17.23 29.16
N VAL A 35 -33.35 -16.33 30.09
CA VAL A 35 -33.61 -14.92 29.74
C VAL A 35 -32.35 -14.25 29.23
N MET A 36 -31.20 -14.48 29.88
CA MET A 36 -29.93 -13.92 29.43
C MET A 36 -29.50 -14.50 28.08
N GLU A 37 -29.58 -15.82 27.89
CA GLU A 37 -29.26 -16.48 26.63
C GLU A 37 -30.13 -15.95 25.46
N ALA A 38 -31.41 -15.75 25.69
CA ALA A 38 -32.32 -15.18 24.68
C ALA A 38 -32.03 -13.70 24.38
N LEU A 39 -31.68 -12.94 25.42
CA LEU A 39 -31.31 -11.53 25.26
C LEU A 39 -29.98 -11.37 24.53
N ASP A 40 -28.98 -12.18 24.88
CA ASP A 40 -27.68 -12.20 24.20
C ASP A 40 -27.84 -12.56 22.72
N ALA A 41 -28.71 -13.53 22.37
CA ALA A 41 -29.03 -13.85 20.99
C ALA A 41 -29.65 -12.66 20.24
N LEU A 42 -30.64 -11.97 20.87
CA LEU A 42 -31.29 -10.79 20.26
C LEU A 42 -30.28 -9.62 20.05
N VAL A 43 -29.32 -9.47 20.94
CA VAL A 43 -28.25 -8.47 20.79
C VAL A 43 -27.28 -8.87 19.71
N HIS A 44 -26.91 -10.15 19.65
CA HIS A 44 -26.00 -10.71 18.63
C HIS A 44 -26.58 -10.58 17.21
N GLU A 45 -27.89 -10.82 17.07
CA GLU A 45 -28.61 -10.67 15.79
C GLU A 45 -28.98 -9.21 15.46
N ALA A 46 -28.48 -8.25 16.24
CA ALA A 46 -28.76 -6.82 16.07
C ALA A 46 -30.27 -6.45 16.04
N VAL A 47 -31.11 -7.29 16.64
CA VAL A 47 -32.53 -7.00 16.82
C VAL A 47 -32.77 -6.01 17.96
N VAL A 48 -31.92 -6.11 19.00
CA VAL A 48 -31.99 -5.30 20.22
C VAL A 48 -30.61 -4.72 20.54
N CYS A 49 -30.58 -3.48 21.00
CA CYS A 49 -29.36 -2.79 21.45
C CYS A 49 -29.46 -2.45 22.94
N GLN A 50 -28.32 -2.24 23.60
CA GLN A 50 -28.25 -1.81 24.99
C GLN A 50 -27.51 -0.47 25.16
N ARG A 51 -28.07 0.46 25.91
CA ARG A 51 -27.40 1.67 26.38
C ARG A 51 -27.66 1.89 27.87
N SER A 52 -26.60 2.12 28.64
CA SER A 52 -26.69 2.37 30.08
C SER A 52 -27.53 1.34 30.85
N GLY A 53 -27.45 0.05 30.43
CA GLY A 53 -28.19 -1.06 31.06
C GLY A 53 -29.64 -1.22 30.59
N VAL A 54 -30.14 -0.35 29.70
CA VAL A 54 -31.48 -0.40 29.13
C VAL A 54 -31.42 -0.96 27.71
N PHE A 55 -32.24 -1.95 27.40
CA PHE A 55 -32.39 -2.54 26.06
C PHE A 55 -33.55 -1.89 25.31
N PHE A 56 -33.36 -1.69 24.02
CA PHE A 56 -34.36 -1.16 23.08
C PHE A 56 -34.15 -1.79 21.68
N THR A 57 -35.15 -1.76 20.84
CA THR A 57 -35.06 -2.34 19.48
C THR A 57 -34.23 -1.46 18.58
N VAL A 58 -33.46 -2.06 17.70
CA VAL A 58 -32.66 -1.37 16.65
C VAL A 58 -33.56 -0.49 15.76
N ARG A 59 -34.82 -0.84 15.58
CA ARG A 59 -35.84 -0.09 14.82
C ARG A 59 -36.54 1.01 15.61
N SER A 60 -36.19 1.23 16.88
CA SER A 60 -36.74 2.36 17.64
C SER A 60 -36.19 3.69 17.12
N GLY A 61 -36.88 4.81 17.34
CA GLY A 61 -36.44 6.13 16.90
C GLY A 61 -35.07 6.59 17.41
N ARG A 62 -34.46 5.89 18.39
CA ARG A 62 -33.08 6.06 18.81
C ARG A 62 -32.10 5.39 17.84
N ALA A 63 -32.47 4.27 17.23
CA ALA A 63 -31.65 3.57 16.25
C ALA A 63 -31.70 4.24 14.88
N GLU A 64 -32.75 5.00 14.57
CA GLU A 64 -32.84 5.79 13.33
C GLU A 64 -31.74 6.88 13.23
N LYS A 65 -31.17 7.30 14.35
CA LYS A 65 -30.02 8.23 14.42
C LYS A 65 -28.67 7.52 14.49
N ALA A 66 -28.66 6.20 14.45
CA ALA A 66 -27.42 5.44 14.55
C ALA A 66 -26.72 5.39 13.17
N LEU A 67 -25.39 5.47 13.21
CA LEU A 67 -24.53 5.50 12.06
C LEU A 67 -23.96 4.11 11.81
N LEU A 68 -23.95 3.66 10.57
CA LEU A 68 -23.22 2.46 10.17
C LEU A 68 -21.74 2.81 10.07
N CYS A 69 -20.90 2.11 10.82
CA CYS A 69 -19.48 2.35 10.90
C CYS A 69 -18.72 1.02 10.88
N LYS A 70 -17.43 1.12 10.55
CA LYS A 70 -16.48 0.01 10.63
C LYS A 70 -15.44 0.30 11.73
N VAL A 71 -15.13 -0.69 12.56
CA VAL A 71 -14.05 -0.56 13.55
C VAL A 71 -12.71 -0.58 12.83
N VAL A 72 -11.97 0.52 12.91
CA VAL A 72 -10.67 0.68 12.20
C VAL A 72 -9.48 0.54 13.11
N LYS A 73 -9.61 0.90 14.38
CA LYS A 73 -8.50 0.83 15.35
C LYS A 73 -9.01 0.48 16.74
N LEU A 74 -8.24 -0.33 17.44
CA LEU A 74 -8.48 -0.74 18.82
C LEU A 74 -7.29 -0.37 19.70
N GLY A 75 -7.57 0.27 20.83
CA GLY A 75 -6.60 0.47 21.90
C GLY A 75 -7.03 -0.29 23.15
N LYS A 76 -6.24 -0.27 24.22
CA LYS A 76 -6.54 -0.99 25.47
C LYS A 76 -7.92 -0.61 26.06
N ASN A 77 -8.29 0.66 25.99
CA ASN A 77 -9.50 1.20 26.62
C ASN A 77 -10.31 2.10 25.66
N PHE A 78 -10.18 1.94 24.35
CA PHE A 78 -10.90 2.70 23.36
C PHE A 78 -10.88 2.00 22.00
N ALA A 79 -11.79 2.42 21.13
CA ALA A 79 -11.74 2.09 19.71
C ALA A 79 -11.97 3.37 18.88
N PHE A 80 -11.56 3.33 17.61
CA PHE A 80 -11.99 4.27 16.58
C PHE A 80 -12.84 3.52 15.57
N VAL A 81 -13.93 4.14 15.18
CA VAL A 81 -14.80 3.64 14.12
C VAL A 81 -14.90 4.68 13.03
N MET A 82 -15.01 4.24 11.78
CA MET A 82 -15.07 5.10 10.61
C MET A 82 -16.42 4.94 9.93
N LEU A 83 -17.00 6.03 9.45
CA LEU A 83 -18.20 6.03 8.63
C LEU A 83 -17.93 5.38 7.27
N GLU A 84 -18.96 4.90 6.61
CA GLU A 84 -18.87 4.26 5.30
C GLU A 84 -18.38 5.24 4.21
N ASP A 85 -18.61 6.55 4.41
CA ASP A 85 -18.14 7.64 3.54
C ASP A 85 -16.69 8.09 3.80
N GLU A 86 -15.98 7.48 4.75
CA GLU A 86 -14.58 7.70 5.12
C GLU A 86 -14.22 9.16 5.51
N THR A 87 -15.20 9.96 5.90
CA THR A 87 -14.96 11.41 6.13
C THR A 87 -14.59 11.76 7.57
N SER A 88 -14.91 10.94 8.55
CA SER A 88 -14.58 11.22 9.96
C SER A 88 -14.48 9.99 10.83
N ASP A 89 -13.50 9.98 11.74
CA ASP A 89 -13.35 8.97 12.78
C ASP A 89 -14.17 9.36 14.02
N ILE A 90 -14.88 8.36 14.61
CA ILE A 90 -15.58 8.53 15.87
C ILE A 90 -14.81 7.78 16.96
N PHE A 91 -14.47 8.47 18.05
CA PHE A 91 -13.84 7.88 19.23
C PHE A 91 -14.86 7.13 20.08
N ILE A 92 -14.58 5.87 20.41
CA ILE A 92 -15.42 5.01 21.24
C ILE A 92 -14.68 4.70 22.55
N PRO A 93 -15.08 5.24 23.72
CA PRO A 93 -14.50 4.87 25.00
C PRO A 93 -14.66 3.38 25.31
N GLY A 94 -13.67 2.75 25.98
CA GLY A 94 -13.58 1.30 26.16
C GLY A 94 -14.82 0.63 26.74
N ARG A 95 -15.53 1.28 27.66
CA ARG A 95 -16.79 0.79 28.24
C ARG A 95 -17.95 0.68 27.20
N PHE A 96 -17.80 1.31 26.03
CA PHE A 96 -18.82 1.34 24.99
C PHE A 96 -18.40 0.57 23.73
N THR A 97 -17.26 -0.14 23.73
CA THR A 97 -16.74 -0.90 22.59
C THR A 97 -17.47 -2.22 22.36
N ARG A 98 -18.19 -2.74 23.36
CA ARG A 98 -18.96 -4.02 23.31
C ARG A 98 -18.17 -5.22 22.79
N GLY A 99 -16.87 -5.26 23.03
CA GLY A 99 -16.03 -6.34 22.52
C GLY A 99 -15.84 -6.31 21.00
N ALA A 100 -16.21 -5.24 20.32
CA ALA A 100 -16.01 -5.12 18.89
C ALA A 100 -14.50 -5.14 18.52
N MET A 101 -14.18 -5.79 17.41
CA MET A 101 -12.82 -6.00 16.93
C MET A 101 -12.57 -5.20 15.62
N PRO A 102 -11.32 -4.87 15.29
CA PRO A 102 -11.01 -4.24 14.03
C PRO A 102 -11.53 -5.04 12.84
N GLY A 103 -12.27 -4.36 11.96
CA GLY A 103 -12.93 -4.96 10.81
C GLY A 103 -14.41 -5.30 11.01
N ASP A 104 -14.91 -5.28 12.27
CA ASP A 104 -16.35 -5.44 12.53
C ASP A 104 -17.13 -4.24 11.98
N GLU A 105 -18.31 -4.51 11.42
CA GLU A 105 -19.31 -3.49 11.10
C GLU A 105 -20.21 -3.28 12.31
N VAL A 106 -20.38 -2.03 12.70
CA VAL A 106 -21.04 -1.67 13.94
C VAL A 106 -22.03 -0.54 13.75
N LEU A 107 -23.09 -0.58 14.55
CA LEU A 107 -24.01 0.53 14.66
C LEU A 107 -23.57 1.43 15.81
N VAL A 108 -23.40 2.74 15.53
CA VAL A 108 -22.83 3.71 16.48
C VAL A 108 -23.79 4.87 16.70
N GLU A 109 -23.95 5.26 17.96
CA GLU A 109 -24.65 6.50 18.32
C GLU A 109 -23.63 7.53 18.77
N LYS A 110 -23.61 8.71 18.13
CA LYS A 110 -22.77 9.85 18.59
C LYS A 110 -23.33 10.45 19.88
N PHE A 111 -22.43 10.90 20.76
CA PHE A 111 -22.82 11.63 21.95
C PHE A 111 -23.15 13.09 21.61
N GLU A 112 -24.24 13.62 22.15
CA GLU A 112 -24.62 15.03 22.00
C GLU A 112 -23.59 15.97 22.66
N HIS A 113 -22.93 15.49 23.72
CA HIS A 113 -21.91 16.24 24.49
C HIS A 113 -20.66 15.37 24.61
N PRO A 114 -19.70 15.47 23.66
CA PRO A 114 -18.43 14.80 23.77
C PRO A 114 -17.58 15.36 24.91
N ARG A 115 -16.66 14.57 25.44
CA ARG A 115 -15.78 15.01 26.55
C ARG A 115 -14.72 15.99 26.11
N VAL A 116 -14.33 15.91 24.82
CA VAL A 116 -13.38 16.82 24.19
C VAL A 116 -14.16 17.62 23.18
N GLU A 117 -14.19 18.94 23.37
CA GLU A 117 -14.88 19.86 22.49
C GLU A 117 -14.27 19.79 21.08
N GLY A 118 -15.13 19.62 20.06
CA GLY A 118 -14.71 19.48 18.66
C GLY A 118 -14.32 18.07 18.22
N SER A 119 -14.42 17.04 19.11
CA SER A 119 -14.22 15.63 18.71
C SER A 119 -15.53 14.89 18.58
N ASP A 120 -15.61 13.96 17.60
CA ASP A 120 -16.72 13.01 17.52
C ASP A 120 -16.49 11.86 18.53
N GLU A 121 -17.39 11.71 19.49
CA GLU A 121 -17.38 10.65 20.48
C GLU A 121 -18.71 9.89 20.46
N GLY A 122 -18.69 8.57 20.68
CA GLY A 122 -19.90 7.76 20.59
C GLY A 122 -19.86 6.44 21.35
N ALA A 123 -20.92 5.64 21.15
CA ALA A 123 -21.05 4.30 21.71
C ALA A 123 -21.47 3.30 20.62
N ILE A 124 -20.87 2.12 20.62
CA ILE A 124 -21.32 1.00 19.80
C ILE A 124 -22.63 0.48 20.40
N LEU A 125 -23.69 0.49 19.59
CA LEU A 125 -25.01 -0.04 19.95
C LEU A 125 -25.10 -1.54 19.68
N ALA A 126 -24.60 -1.98 18.52
CA ALA A 126 -24.59 -3.37 18.09
C ALA A 126 -23.40 -3.64 17.16
N VAL A 127 -22.92 -4.89 17.16
CA VAL A 127 -22.03 -5.43 16.13
C VAL A 127 -22.94 -6.13 15.12
N LEU A 128 -22.88 -5.70 13.85
CA LEU A 128 -23.75 -6.19 12.77
C LEU A 128 -23.10 -7.34 12.01
N THR A 129 -21.84 -7.15 11.64
CA THR A 129 -21.04 -8.14 10.93
C THR A 129 -19.75 -8.35 11.72
N GLU A 130 -19.44 -9.60 12.04
CA GLU A 130 -18.29 -9.97 12.84
C GLU A 130 -17.12 -10.42 11.98
N LYS A 131 -15.95 -9.83 12.19
CA LYS A 131 -14.70 -10.38 11.68
C LYS A 131 -14.09 -11.28 12.75
N ASN A 132 -14.09 -12.59 12.48
CA ASN A 132 -13.63 -13.58 13.46
C ASN A 132 -12.15 -13.97 13.29
N ASP A 133 -11.54 -13.70 12.15
CA ASP A 133 -10.14 -14.04 11.87
C ASP A 133 -9.20 -12.92 12.34
N LEU A 134 -8.27 -13.27 13.21
CA LEU A 134 -7.27 -12.34 13.77
C LEU A 134 -5.87 -12.92 13.59
N VAL A 135 -4.88 -12.05 13.44
CA VAL A 135 -3.46 -12.42 13.43
C VAL A 135 -2.74 -11.81 14.61
N GLY A 136 -1.82 -12.55 15.19
CA GLY A 136 -1.06 -12.11 16.35
C GLY A 136 -0.04 -13.16 16.79
N THR A 137 0.35 -13.08 18.05
CA THR A 137 1.36 -13.95 18.64
C THR A 137 0.79 -14.74 19.81
N ALA A 138 1.07 -16.04 19.85
CA ALA A 138 0.82 -16.86 21.02
C ALA A 138 1.87 -16.55 22.10
N ARG A 139 1.47 -16.10 23.27
CA ARG A 139 2.35 -15.73 24.37
C ARG A 139 1.94 -16.41 25.68
N ARG A 140 2.93 -16.90 26.45
CA ARG A 140 2.70 -17.45 27.79
C ARG A 140 2.58 -16.32 28.81
N ILE A 141 1.36 -16.06 29.25
CA ILE A 141 1.02 -15.04 30.23
C ILE A 141 0.39 -15.74 31.46
N GLU A 142 0.95 -15.55 32.64
CA GLU A 142 0.49 -16.19 33.88
C GLU A 142 0.42 -17.73 33.78
N GLY A 143 1.42 -18.33 33.10
CA GLY A 143 1.52 -19.79 32.95
C GLY A 143 0.59 -20.38 31.88
N ARG A 144 -0.28 -19.61 31.25
CA ARG A 144 -1.22 -20.04 30.21
C ARG A 144 -0.84 -19.45 28.84
N LEU A 145 -1.06 -20.22 27.78
CA LEU A 145 -0.91 -19.69 26.44
C LEU A 145 -2.12 -18.81 26.12
N LYS A 146 -1.84 -17.56 25.79
CA LYS A 146 -2.83 -16.55 25.37
C LYS A 146 -2.48 -16.04 23.99
N PHE A 147 -3.45 -15.54 23.28
CA PHE A 147 -3.29 -14.86 22.00
C PHE A 147 -3.18 -13.35 22.23
N VAL A 148 -2.16 -12.72 21.64
CA VAL A 148 -1.95 -11.28 21.64
C VAL A 148 -2.08 -10.77 20.22
N PRO A 149 -3.13 -10.01 19.87
CA PRO A 149 -3.33 -9.53 18.50
C PRO A 149 -2.30 -8.46 18.12
N ASP A 150 -1.85 -8.46 16.86
CA ASP A 150 -0.87 -7.50 16.36
C ASP A 150 -1.40 -6.06 16.37
N ASP A 151 -2.66 -5.90 16.01
CA ASP A 151 -3.29 -4.57 15.92
C ASP A 151 -3.55 -3.95 17.32
N CYS A 152 -3.52 -4.76 18.39
CA CYS A 152 -3.65 -4.27 19.76
C CYS A 152 -2.86 -5.13 20.75
N PRO A 153 -1.53 -5.00 20.81
CA PRO A 153 -0.69 -5.83 21.70
C PRO A 153 -0.88 -5.56 23.20
N ALA A 154 -1.70 -4.57 23.56
CA ALA A 154 -2.05 -4.26 24.94
C ALA A 154 -3.14 -5.17 25.52
N ILE A 155 -3.82 -5.98 24.69
CA ILE A 155 -4.85 -6.94 25.11
C ILE A 155 -4.37 -8.37 24.89
N SER A 156 -4.93 -9.32 25.61
CA SER A 156 -4.69 -10.74 25.39
C SER A 156 -5.98 -11.52 25.53
N MET A 157 -6.18 -12.51 24.65
CA MET A 157 -7.35 -13.37 24.62
C MET A 157 -6.95 -14.78 25.02
N GLN A 158 -7.88 -15.53 25.60
CA GLN A 158 -7.60 -16.91 26.01
C GLN A 158 -7.69 -17.86 24.81
N LEU A 159 -6.60 -18.58 24.55
CA LEU A 159 -6.62 -19.75 23.67
C LEU A 159 -7.35 -20.91 24.37
N MET A 160 -8.29 -21.53 23.65
CA MET A 160 -8.97 -22.72 24.15
C MET A 160 -8.05 -23.93 24.06
N ARG A 161 -7.95 -24.72 25.17
CA ARG A 161 -6.99 -25.82 25.31
C ARG A 161 -7.03 -26.84 24.17
N ASP A 162 -8.22 -27.18 23.69
CA ASP A 162 -8.40 -28.18 22.62
C ASP A 162 -8.23 -27.57 21.22
N CYS A 163 -7.97 -26.25 21.13
CA CYS A 163 -7.86 -25.51 19.88
C CYS A 163 -6.52 -24.74 19.79
N GLU A 164 -5.48 -25.15 20.51
CA GLU A 164 -4.17 -24.50 20.48
C GLU A 164 -3.38 -24.76 19.18
N GLY A 165 -3.80 -25.73 18.36
CA GLY A 165 -3.19 -26.02 17.06
C GLY A 165 -1.69 -26.35 17.10
N GLY A 166 -1.16 -26.77 18.25
CA GLY A 166 0.25 -27.01 18.48
C GLY A 166 1.11 -25.73 18.58
N ALA A 167 0.47 -24.58 18.80
CA ALA A 167 1.17 -23.29 18.97
C ALA A 167 2.05 -23.32 20.23
N LYS A 168 3.21 -22.69 20.13
CA LYS A 168 4.19 -22.51 21.21
C LYS A 168 4.29 -21.06 21.59
N ASP A 169 4.88 -20.79 22.76
CA ASP A 169 5.22 -19.43 23.17
C ASP A 169 6.14 -18.77 22.14
N GLY A 170 5.77 -17.57 21.67
CA GLY A 170 6.48 -16.85 20.62
C GLY A 170 6.06 -17.20 19.19
N ASP A 171 5.10 -18.10 18.97
CA ASP A 171 4.64 -18.41 17.63
C ASP A 171 3.71 -17.32 17.08
N LYS A 172 3.91 -16.97 15.84
CA LYS A 172 3.01 -16.20 14.99
C LYS A 172 1.85 -17.08 14.56
N VAL A 173 0.62 -16.66 14.83
CA VAL A 173 -0.59 -17.46 14.56
C VAL A 173 -1.72 -16.62 14.00
N ALA A 174 -2.55 -17.23 13.18
CA ALA A 174 -3.91 -16.77 12.93
C ALA A 174 -4.87 -17.55 13.82
N VAL A 175 -5.84 -16.86 14.38
CA VAL A 175 -6.86 -17.43 15.26
C VAL A 175 -8.24 -17.06 14.76
N GLU A 176 -9.21 -17.92 15.08
CA GLU A 176 -10.64 -17.64 14.91
C GLU A 176 -11.25 -17.37 16.28
N ILE A 177 -12.12 -16.36 16.40
CA ILE A 177 -12.90 -16.10 17.60
C ILE A 177 -14.03 -17.13 17.67
N LEU A 178 -13.90 -18.08 18.58
CA LEU A 178 -14.89 -19.15 18.78
C LEU A 178 -16.04 -18.71 19.68
N MET A 179 -15.79 -17.79 20.61
CA MET A 179 -16.79 -17.21 21.48
C MET A 179 -16.48 -15.73 21.71
N ARG A 180 -17.43 -14.88 21.41
CA ARG A 180 -17.32 -13.45 21.70
C ARG A 180 -17.77 -13.12 23.12
N GLY A 181 -16.99 -12.28 23.79
CA GLY A 181 -17.29 -11.72 25.11
C GLY A 181 -17.74 -10.26 24.99
N SER A 182 -18.21 -9.71 26.11
CA SER A 182 -18.62 -8.30 26.18
C SER A 182 -17.44 -7.30 26.13
N ARG A 183 -16.22 -7.79 26.39
CA ARG A 183 -14.95 -7.07 26.27
C ARG A 183 -14.02 -7.90 25.40
N GLN A 184 -13.06 -7.26 24.76
CA GLN A 184 -12.09 -7.90 23.90
C GLN A 184 -11.28 -9.00 24.61
N GLU A 185 -10.90 -8.79 25.86
CA GLU A 185 -10.16 -9.75 26.68
C GLU A 185 -10.99 -11.00 27.04
N ASP A 186 -12.31 -10.91 26.97
CA ASP A 186 -13.23 -12.01 27.29
C ASP A 186 -13.46 -12.95 26.10
N HIS A 187 -12.97 -12.62 24.92
CA HIS A 187 -13.05 -13.49 23.74
C HIS A 187 -12.28 -14.80 23.96
N ARG A 188 -12.81 -15.89 23.40
CA ARG A 188 -12.19 -17.21 23.35
C ARG A 188 -11.81 -17.53 21.93
N VAL A 189 -10.54 -17.85 21.69
CA VAL A 189 -10.02 -18.05 20.35
C VAL A 189 -9.41 -19.42 20.18
N GLY A 190 -9.44 -19.93 18.95
CA GLY A 190 -8.75 -21.14 18.52
C GLY A 190 -7.76 -20.83 17.42
N VAL A 191 -6.64 -21.56 17.37
CA VAL A 191 -5.62 -21.40 16.32
C VAL A 191 -6.14 -22.02 15.02
N ALA A 192 -6.32 -21.20 14.00
CA ALA A 192 -6.67 -21.60 12.64
C ALA A 192 -5.41 -21.93 11.82
N MET A 193 -4.33 -21.16 12.00
CA MET A 193 -3.06 -21.39 11.30
C MET A 193 -1.87 -21.00 12.15
N ARG A 194 -0.79 -21.80 12.08
CA ARG A 194 0.50 -21.50 12.69
C ARG A 194 1.52 -21.15 11.61
N PHE A 195 2.16 -19.99 11.70
CA PHE A 195 3.19 -19.55 10.76
C PHE A 195 4.60 -19.91 11.22
N GLY A 196 4.86 -20.03 12.51
CA GLY A 196 6.15 -20.30 13.13
C GLY A 196 6.58 -19.16 14.04
N SER A 197 7.89 -19.02 14.29
CA SER A 197 8.42 -18.00 15.20
C SER A 197 8.06 -16.58 14.78
N SER A 198 7.57 -15.76 15.72
CA SER A 198 7.34 -14.33 15.50
C SER A 198 8.64 -13.50 15.45
N ASP A 199 9.77 -14.14 15.69
CA ASP A 199 11.11 -13.56 15.60
C ASP A 199 11.73 -13.71 14.20
N GLU A 200 11.01 -14.35 13.26
CA GLU A 200 11.39 -14.49 11.87
C GLU A 200 10.53 -13.57 10.98
N ALA A 201 11.14 -12.58 10.31
CA ALA A 201 10.44 -11.61 9.45
C ALA A 201 9.63 -12.29 8.34
N LYS A 202 10.18 -13.35 7.74
CA LYS A 202 9.51 -14.19 6.74
C LYS A 202 8.18 -14.79 7.23
N ARG A 203 8.09 -15.15 8.51
CA ARG A 203 6.85 -15.68 9.12
C ARG A 203 5.85 -14.56 9.39
N CYS A 204 6.34 -13.42 9.87
CA CYS A 204 5.53 -12.22 10.06
C CYS A 204 4.93 -11.72 8.74
N ALA A 205 5.73 -11.66 7.67
CA ALA A 205 5.25 -11.28 6.34
C ALA A 205 4.14 -12.21 5.82
N LYS A 206 4.29 -13.54 5.99
CA LYS A 206 3.22 -14.50 5.62
C LYS A 206 1.93 -14.29 6.41
N ALA A 207 2.05 -13.96 7.68
CA ALA A 207 0.91 -13.66 8.54
C ALA A 207 0.22 -12.33 8.13
N LEU A 208 0.99 -11.33 7.70
CA LEU A 208 0.45 -10.07 7.16
C LEU A 208 -0.37 -10.30 5.88
N LEU A 209 0.12 -11.14 4.96
CA LEU A 209 -0.63 -11.52 3.76
C LEU A 209 -1.97 -12.17 4.13
N TYR A 210 -1.94 -13.13 5.08
CA TYR A 210 -3.14 -13.79 5.56
C TYR A 210 -4.14 -12.81 6.19
N ALA A 211 -3.66 -11.91 7.07
CA ALA A 211 -4.49 -10.90 7.74
C ALA A 211 -5.21 -9.93 6.78
N ARG A 212 -4.67 -9.77 5.56
CA ARG A 212 -5.21 -8.89 4.51
C ARG A 212 -5.89 -9.65 3.38
N ASP A 213 -6.18 -10.94 3.58
CA ASP A 213 -6.85 -11.81 2.60
C ASP A 213 -6.11 -11.87 1.25
N ILE A 214 -4.76 -11.89 1.32
CA ILE A 214 -3.91 -12.06 0.14
C ILE A 214 -3.55 -13.52 0.00
N HIS A 215 -4.20 -14.19 -0.93
CA HIS A 215 -3.96 -15.59 -1.22
C HIS A 215 -2.70 -15.78 -2.05
N THR A 216 -1.71 -16.52 -1.50
CA THR A 216 -0.45 -16.84 -2.20
C THR A 216 -0.61 -17.92 -3.26
N ARG A 217 -1.72 -18.67 -3.22
CA ARG A 217 -2.07 -19.71 -4.19
C ARG A 217 -3.24 -19.27 -5.05
N PHE A 218 -3.19 -19.64 -6.31
CA PHE A 218 -4.33 -19.46 -7.21
C PHE A 218 -5.39 -20.54 -6.98
N PRO A 219 -6.69 -20.21 -7.12
CA PRO A 219 -7.77 -21.20 -7.11
C PRO A 219 -7.55 -22.29 -8.16
N ASP A 220 -8.13 -23.48 -7.92
CA ASP A 220 -7.95 -24.63 -8.79
C ASP A 220 -8.40 -24.36 -10.23
N LYS A 221 -9.53 -23.71 -10.42
CA LYS A 221 -10.03 -23.33 -11.76
C LYS A 221 -9.07 -22.41 -12.51
N VAL A 222 -8.49 -21.44 -11.83
CA VAL A 222 -7.48 -20.54 -12.40
C VAL A 222 -6.22 -21.31 -12.79
N ARG A 223 -5.79 -22.25 -11.94
CA ARG A 223 -4.63 -23.11 -12.23
C ARG A 223 -4.87 -24.03 -13.43
N GLU A 224 -6.08 -24.61 -13.53
CA GLU A 224 -6.46 -25.43 -14.68
C GLU A 224 -6.48 -24.61 -15.98
N GLU A 225 -7.03 -23.39 -15.94
CA GLU A 225 -7.01 -22.52 -17.10
C GLU A 225 -5.58 -22.11 -17.49
N ALA A 226 -4.74 -21.80 -16.52
CA ALA A 226 -3.35 -21.39 -16.73
C ALA A 226 -2.47 -22.49 -17.36
N LYS A 227 -2.81 -23.78 -17.18
CA LYS A 227 -2.10 -24.90 -17.82
C LYS A 227 -2.07 -24.82 -19.34
N LYS A 228 -3.07 -24.19 -19.97
CA LYS A 228 -3.12 -23.99 -21.44
C LYS A 228 -1.95 -23.15 -21.95
N PHE A 229 -1.33 -22.36 -21.08
CA PHE A 229 -0.24 -21.46 -21.41
C PHE A 229 1.14 -22.00 -21.02
N GLU A 230 1.21 -23.19 -20.39
CA GLU A 230 2.49 -23.84 -20.05
C GLU A 230 3.23 -24.27 -21.32
N GLY A 231 4.42 -23.70 -21.54
CA GLY A 231 5.23 -23.98 -22.73
C GLY A 231 4.65 -23.45 -24.04
N MET A 232 3.59 -22.63 -23.98
CA MET A 232 3.01 -22.00 -25.17
C MET A 232 4.02 -21.05 -25.83
N THR A 233 4.08 -21.07 -27.14
CA THR A 233 4.85 -20.17 -27.99
C THR A 233 3.93 -19.41 -28.95
N VAL A 234 4.36 -18.23 -29.38
CA VAL A 234 3.62 -17.45 -30.37
C VAL A 234 3.77 -18.11 -31.74
N SER A 235 2.64 -18.41 -32.38
CA SER A 235 2.59 -18.99 -33.73
C SER A 235 2.50 -17.89 -34.81
N GLU A 236 2.77 -18.23 -36.05
CA GLU A 236 2.57 -17.31 -37.20
C GLU A 236 1.09 -16.92 -37.36
N GLU A 237 0.16 -17.76 -36.90
CA GLU A 237 -1.28 -17.43 -36.90
C GLU A 237 -1.58 -16.29 -35.91
N ASP A 238 -0.96 -16.30 -34.74
CA ASP A 238 -1.09 -15.25 -33.73
C ASP A 238 -0.52 -13.91 -34.19
N CYS A 239 0.37 -13.94 -35.18
CA CYS A 239 0.98 -12.76 -35.77
C CYS A 239 0.08 -12.05 -36.82
N LYS A 240 -0.96 -12.71 -37.32
CA LYS A 240 -1.83 -12.14 -38.36
C LYS A 240 -2.57 -10.88 -37.88
N GLY A 241 -2.55 -9.86 -38.72
CA GLY A 241 -3.18 -8.56 -38.42
C GLY A 241 -2.40 -7.68 -37.44
N ARG A 242 -1.24 -8.12 -36.99
CA ARG A 242 -0.33 -7.34 -36.14
C ARG A 242 0.79 -6.70 -36.96
N MET A 243 1.28 -5.56 -36.48
CA MET A 243 2.47 -4.94 -37.05
C MET A 243 3.71 -5.78 -36.72
N ASP A 244 4.44 -6.17 -37.76
CA ASP A 244 5.69 -6.91 -37.57
C ASP A 244 6.84 -5.95 -37.25
N LEU A 245 7.33 -6.02 -36.01
CA LEU A 245 8.44 -5.22 -35.50
C LEU A 245 9.67 -6.10 -35.17
N ARG A 246 9.68 -7.36 -35.57
CA ARG A 246 10.75 -8.33 -35.30
C ARG A 246 12.12 -7.89 -35.82
N ALA A 247 12.14 -7.06 -36.88
CA ALA A 247 13.38 -6.55 -37.46
C ALA A 247 14.04 -5.43 -36.61
N LEU A 248 13.27 -4.74 -35.78
CA LEU A 248 13.81 -3.68 -34.94
C LEU A 248 14.73 -4.25 -33.83
N PRO A 249 15.79 -3.53 -33.44
CA PRO A 249 16.68 -3.93 -32.36
C PRO A 249 16.04 -3.61 -30.97
N ILE A 250 14.92 -4.29 -30.69
CA ILE A 250 14.16 -4.16 -29.46
C ILE A 250 14.87 -4.90 -28.34
N PHE A 251 14.91 -4.34 -27.14
CA PHE A 251 15.45 -4.99 -25.95
C PHE A 251 14.75 -4.50 -24.68
N THR A 252 14.91 -5.24 -23.60
CA THR A 252 14.35 -4.93 -22.27
C THR A 252 15.45 -4.43 -21.36
N ILE A 253 15.12 -3.66 -20.32
CA ILE A 253 16.05 -3.24 -19.26
C ILE A 253 15.35 -3.34 -17.92
N ASP A 254 15.81 -4.28 -17.08
CA ASP A 254 15.20 -4.61 -15.79
C ASP A 254 16.27 -4.92 -14.72
N SER A 255 15.84 -5.29 -13.52
CA SER A 255 16.71 -5.92 -12.52
C SER A 255 17.11 -7.33 -12.98
N ALA A 256 18.27 -7.81 -12.59
CA ALA A 256 18.80 -9.12 -13.01
C ALA A 256 17.82 -10.28 -12.66
N GLU A 257 17.16 -10.15 -11.50
CA GLU A 257 16.25 -11.16 -10.94
C GLU A 257 14.85 -11.15 -11.56
N THR A 258 14.47 -10.08 -12.31
CA THR A 258 13.13 -9.93 -12.91
C THR A 258 12.84 -11.04 -13.92
N LYS A 259 11.66 -11.65 -13.80
CA LYS A 259 11.16 -12.72 -14.67
C LYS A 259 9.86 -12.37 -15.40
N ASP A 260 9.13 -11.40 -14.90
CA ASP A 260 7.86 -10.87 -15.38
C ASP A 260 8.09 -9.53 -16.08
N ILE A 261 8.69 -9.61 -17.28
CA ILE A 261 9.14 -8.44 -18.05
C ILE A 261 7.96 -7.89 -18.82
N ASP A 262 7.46 -6.72 -18.40
CA ASP A 262 6.31 -6.03 -18.98
C ASP A 262 6.66 -5.21 -20.23
N ASP A 263 7.84 -4.60 -20.27
CA ASP A 263 8.20 -3.57 -21.26
C ASP A 263 9.53 -3.83 -21.96
N ALA A 264 9.56 -3.41 -23.21
CA ALA A 264 10.76 -3.38 -24.06
C ALA A 264 10.77 -2.07 -24.85
N ILE A 265 11.94 -1.64 -25.27
CA ILE A 265 12.16 -0.37 -25.94
C ILE A 265 12.92 -0.54 -27.25
N SER A 266 12.71 0.41 -28.17
CA SER A 266 13.54 0.63 -29.35
C SER A 266 13.65 2.12 -29.64
N LEU A 267 14.78 2.57 -30.14
CA LEU A 267 14.98 3.96 -30.54
C LEU A 267 15.73 4.04 -31.86
N THR A 268 15.22 4.86 -32.76
CA THR A 268 15.94 5.22 -34.00
C THR A 268 15.94 6.72 -34.15
N ARG A 269 16.94 7.26 -34.85
CA ARG A 269 16.96 8.68 -35.23
C ARG A 269 16.21 8.91 -36.51
N THR A 270 15.45 10.01 -36.57
CA THR A 270 14.87 10.45 -37.85
C THR A 270 15.91 11.20 -38.69
N PRO A 271 15.71 11.26 -40.03
CA PRO A 271 16.61 12.02 -40.90
C PRO A 271 16.73 13.51 -40.53
N GLU A 272 15.71 14.06 -39.91
CA GLU A 272 15.62 15.46 -39.45
C GLU A 272 16.32 15.68 -38.08
N GLY A 273 16.94 14.65 -37.52
CA GLY A 273 17.66 14.69 -36.22
C GLY A 273 16.78 14.51 -34.98
N GLY A 274 15.48 14.19 -35.15
CA GLY A 274 14.60 13.81 -34.07
C GLY A 274 14.72 12.34 -33.71
N PHE A 275 13.68 11.81 -33.04
CA PHE A 275 13.70 10.43 -32.49
C PHE A 275 12.39 9.70 -32.84
N GLU A 276 12.48 8.43 -33.15
CA GLU A 276 11.37 7.47 -33.15
C GLU A 276 11.56 6.50 -32.00
N LEU A 277 10.78 6.69 -30.93
CA LEU A 277 10.79 5.86 -29.71
C LEU A 277 9.66 4.85 -29.79
N GLY A 278 9.99 3.56 -29.69
CA GLY A 278 9.04 2.49 -29.49
C GLY A 278 9.04 2.03 -28.04
N VAL A 279 7.87 2.04 -27.42
CA VAL A 279 7.61 1.40 -26.12
C VAL A 279 6.67 0.23 -26.38
N HIS A 280 7.15 -0.98 -26.13
CA HIS A 280 6.49 -2.23 -26.47
C HIS A 280 6.11 -2.97 -25.21
N ILE A 281 4.81 -3.06 -24.93
CA ILE A 281 4.28 -3.63 -23.71
C ILE A 281 3.70 -5.01 -23.96
N ALA A 282 3.93 -5.95 -23.07
CA ALA A 282 3.37 -7.30 -23.11
C ALA A 282 1.85 -7.26 -23.36
N ASP A 283 1.36 -7.93 -24.41
CA ASP A 283 -0.07 -7.94 -24.73
C ASP A 283 -0.85 -8.96 -23.91
N VAL A 284 -0.87 -8.76 -22.59
CA VAL A 284 -1.57 -9.62 -21.63
C VAL A 284 -3.06 -9.77 -21.99
N SER A 285 -3.67 -8.70 -22.56
CA SER A 285 -5.07 -8.71 -22.95
C SER A 285 -5.40 -9.71 -24.06
N ASN A 286 -4.37 -10.20 -24.78
CA ASN A 286 -4.53 -11.26 -25.74
C ASN A 286 -4.81 -12.61 -25.09
N TYR A 287 -4.28 -12.85 -23.91
CA TYR A 287 -4.36 -14.13 -23.21
C TYR A 287 -5.42 -14.13 -22.10
N VAL A 288 -5.52 -13.07 -21.33
CA VAL A 288 -6.48 -12.92 -20.22
C VAL A 288 -7.76 -12.27 -20.73
N LYS A 289 -8.72 -13.09 -21.13
CA LYS A 289 -9.97 -12.62 -21.75
C LYS A 289 -11.05 -12.26 -20.73
N PRO A 290 -11.91 -11.27 -20.99
CA PRO A 290 -13.08 -11.00 -20.17
C PRO A 290 -13.93 -12.27 -19.93
N GLY A 291 -14.41 -12.46 -18.69
CA GLY A 291 -15.23 -13.61 -18.30
C GLY A 291 -14.48 -14.93 -18.11
N SER A 292 -13.14 -14.91 -18.19
CA SER A 292 -12.31 -16.07 -17.83
C SER A 292 -12.02 -16.13 -16.34
N GLU A 293 -11.75 -17.31 -15.78
CA GLU A 293 -11.32 -17.48 -14.37
C GLU A 293 -10.02 -16.69 -14.09
N LEU A 294 -9.11 -16.65 -15.07
CA LEU A 294 -7.89 -15.83 -15.01
C LEU A 294 -8.20 -14.34 -14.87
N ASN A 295 -9.22 -13.85 -15.58
CA ASN A 295 -9.60 -12.44 -15.49
C ASN A 295 -10.25 -12.10 -14.15
N GLU A 296 -11.15 -12.96 -13.66
CA GLU A 296 -11.82 -12.75 -12.37
C GLU A 296 -10.79 -12.70 -11.23
N GLU A 297 -9.82 -13.62 -11.25
CA GLU A 297 -8.76 -13.63 -10.25
C GLU A 297 -7.82 -12.43 -10.39
N ALA A 298 -7.45 -12.04 -11.63
CA ALA A 298 -6.63 -10.85 -11.87
C ALA A 298 -7.33 -9.57 -11.38
N PHE A 299 -8.64 -9.46 -11.59
CA PHE A 299 -9.46 -8.35 -11.07
C PHE A 299 -9.49 -8.35 -9.53
N ASN A 300 -9.71 -9.51 -8.91
CA ASN A 300 -9.76 -9.64 -7.45
C ASN A 300 -8.42 -9.28 -6.79
N ARG A 301 -7.29 -9.69 -7.39
CA ARG A 301 -5.94 -9.31 -6.93
C ARG A 301 -5.62 -7.87 -7.25
N ALA A 302 -6.00 -7.39 -8.42
CA ALA A 302 -5.78 -6.08 -9.01
C ALA A 302 -4.32 -5.64 -9.14
N THR A 303 -3.43 -6.13 -8.32
CA THR A 303 -1.98 -5.86 -8.39
C THR A 303 -1.17 -7.03 -7.85
N SER A 304 0.06 -7.20 -8.32
CA SER A 304 1.05 -8.05 -7.65
C SER A 304 1.50 -7.39 -6.36
N VAL A 305 1.80 -8.19 -5.33
CA VAL A 305 2.29 -7.72 -4.03
C VAL A 305 3.74 -8.15 -3.88
N TYR A 306 4.63 -7.18 -3.69
CA TYR A 306 6.07 -7.39 -3.51
C TYR A 306 6.43 -7.26 -2.03
N TYR A 307 7.27 -8.13 -1.51
CA TYR A 307 7.80 -8.01 -0.15
C TYR A 307 9.13 -8.75 -0.04
N ALA A 308 10.15 -8.05 0.46
CA ALA A 308 11.53 -8.54 0.48
C ALA A 308 11.98 -9.06 -0.92
N ASP A 309 12.30 -10.36 -1.01
CA ASP A 309 12.67 -11.05 -2.25
C ASP A 309 11.50 -11.84 -2.87
N GLN A 310 10.29 -11.69 -2.33
CA GLN A 310 9.12 -12.47 -2.71
C GLN A 310 8.09 -11.64 -3.48
N VAL A 311 7.33 -12.31 -4.34
CA VAL A 311 6.18 -11.72 -5.02
C VAL A 311 4.96 -12.64 -4.93
N VAL A 312 3.80 -12.07 -4.60
CA VAL A 312 2.50 -12.71 -4.83
C VAL A 312 1.97 -12.14 -6.16
N PRO A 313 2.06 -12.87 -7.25
CA PRO A 313 1.79 -12.33 -8.57
C PRO A 313 0.28 -12.17 -8.82
N MET A 314 -0.08 -11.18 -9.64
CA MET A 314 -1.45 -10.99 -10.13
C MET A 314 -1.88 -12.13 -11.06
N LEU A 315 -0.97 -12.64 -11.87
CA LEU A 315 -1.20 -13.71 -12.85
C LEU A 315 -0.36 -14.95 -12.54
N PRO A 316 -0.83 -16.17 -12.87
CA PRO A 316 -0.02 -17.38 -12.78
C PRO A 316 1.29 -17.28 -13.56
N LYS A 317 2.34 -17.96 -13.06
CA LYS A 317 3.71 -17.89 -13.63
C LYS A 317 3.80 -18.37 -15.10
N SER A 318 2.91 -19.24 -15.56
CA SER A 318 2.83 -19.63 -16.97
C SER A 318 2.49 -18.46 -17.89
N LEU A 319 1.80 -17.45 -17.37
CA LEU A 319 1.55 -16.19 -18.05
C LEU A 319 2.61 -15.15 -17.69
N SER A 320 2.76 -14.82 -16.38
CA SER A 320 3.59 -13.69 -15.96
C SER A 320 5.08 -13.84 -16.30
N ASN A 321 5.62 -15.05 -16.17
CA ASN A 321 7.03 -15.35 -16.47
C ASN A 321 7.21 -16.09 -17.83
N GLY A 322 6.07 -16.59 -18.38
CA GLY A 322 6.03 -17.38 -19.61
C GLY A 322 5.63 -16.54 -20.82
N ILE A 323 4.43 -16.86 -21.38
CA ILE A 323 3.98 -16.33 -22.68
C ILE A 323 3.83 -14.81 -22.72
N CYS A 324 3.51 -14.15 -21.58
CA CYS A 324 3.39 -12.69 -21.52
C CYS A 324 4.74 -12.00 -21.36
N SER A 325 5.68 -12.56 -20.59
CA SER A 325 6.98 -11.94 -20.35
C SER A 325 7.78 -11.75 -21.64
N LEU A 326 8.33 -10.56 -21.86
CA LEU A 326 9.08 -10.21 -23.06
C LEU A 326 10.50 -10.80 -23.05
N ASN A 327 10.58 -12.13 -22.92
CA ASN A 327 11.82 -12.89 -22.81
C ASN A 327 12.71 -12.70 -24.03
N GLU A 328 14.03 -12.73 -23.81
CA GLU A 328 15.06 -12.59 -24.83
C GLU A 328 14.96 -13.68 -25.91
N LYS A 329 15.11 -13.27 -27.16
CA LYS A 329 15.12 -14.16 -28.35
C LYS A 329 13.85 -14.99 -28.55
N GLU A 330 12.76 -14.64 -27.91
CA GLU A 330 11.46 -15.28 -28.08
C GLU A 330 10.47 -14.35 -28.78
N LEU A 331 9.61 -14.92 -29.65
CA LEU A 331 8.51 -14.15 -30.25
C LEU A 331 7.50 -13.82 -29.16
N ARG A 332 7.08 -12.55 -29.12
CA ARG A 332 6.08 -12.08 -28.19
C ARG A 332 5.06 -11.16 -28.84
N LEU A 333 3.81 -11.31 -28.41
CA LEU A 333 2.77 -10.37 -28.76
C LEU A 333 2.88 -9.14 -27.86
N ALA A 334 2.90 -7.98 -28.50
CA ALA A 334 3.02 -6.71 -27.77
C ALA A 334 1.93 -5.71 -28.16
N PHE A 335 1.69 -4.77 -27.28
CA PHE A 335 0.94 -3.56 -27.54
C PHE A 335 1.93 -2.40 -27.53
N SER A 336 2.22 -1.89 -28.72
CA SER A 336 3.29 -0.90 -28.89
C SER A 336 2.74 0.51 -29.00
N CYS A 337 3.37 1.44 -28.26
CA CYS A 337 3.26 2.87 -28.44
C CYS A 337 4.46 3.34 -29.25
N LEU A 338 4.22 3.76 -30.50
CA LEU A 338 5.25 4.28 -31.40
C LEU A 338 5.14 5.80 -31.41
N MET A 339 6.19 6.49 -30.97
CA MET A 339 6.22 7.92 -30.72
C MET A 339 7.27 8.60 -31.60
N ARG A 340 6.92 9.72 -32.20
CA ARG A 340 7.86 10.58 -32.93
C ARG A 340 8.11 11.83 -32.08
N LEU A 341 9.37 12.13 -31.87
CA LEU A 341 9.82 13.30 -31.12
C LEU A 341 10.74 14.15 -32.00
N ASP A 342 10.67 15.46 -31.78
CA ASP A 342 11.60 16.39 -32.45
C ASP A 342 13.01 16.30 -31.83
N LYS A 343 13.95 17.08 -32.38
CA LYS A 343 15.35 17.12 -31.91
C LYS A 343 15.50 17.60 -30.45
N ASP A 344 14.51 18.31 -29.91
CA ASP A 344 14.52 18.84 -28.54
C ASP A 344 13.76 17.93 -27.56
N GLY A 345 13.29 16.75 -28.03
CA GLY A 345 12.59 15.75 -27.24
C GLY A 345 11.09 16.02 -27.04
N ASN A 346 10.49 16.98 -27.78
CA ASN A 346 9.04 17.20 -27.73
C ASN A 346 8.30 16.15 -28.54
N LEU A 347 7.21 15.60 -27.99
CA LEU A 347 6.36 14.66 -28.68
C LEU A 347 5.57 15.37 -29.78
N THR A 348 5.75 14.92 -31.03
CA THR A 348 5.07 15.49 -32.20
C THR A 348 3.93 14.62 -32.71
N ASP A 349 4.08 13.29 -32.61
CA ASP A 349 3.06 12.33 -33.03
C ASP A 349 3.21 11.02 -32.28
N TYR A 350 2.12 10.25 -32.17
CA TYR A 350 2.16 8.90 -31.62
C TYR A 350 1.02 8.03 -32.15
N ARG A 351 1.24 6.73 -32.15
CA ARG A 351 0.22 5.74 -32.48
C ARG A 351 0.35 4.48 -31.64
N PHE A 352 -0.78 3.85 -31.37
CA PHE A 352 -0.86 2.55 -30.72
C PHE A 352 -1.14 1.46 -31.75
N VAL A 353 -0.41 0.36 -31.65
CA VAL A 353 -0.56 -0.79 -32.56
C VAL A 353 -0.40 -2.10 -31.80
N LYS A 354 -1.18 -3.11 -32.19
CA LYS A 354 -0.89 -4.48 -31.82
C LYS A 354 0.27 -4.97 -32.67
N SER A 355 1.31 -5.51 -32.07
CA SER A 355 2.56 -5.86 -32.74
C SER A 355 3.06 -7.24 -32.38
N VAL A 356 4.03 -7.71 -33.14
CA VAL A 356 4.88 -8.87 -32.85
C VAL A 356 6.31 -8.39 -32.73
N ILE A 357 6.97 -8.75 -31.66
CA ILE A 357 8.35 -8.36 -31.35
C ILE A 357 9.22 -9.57 -31.03
N CYS A 358 10.53 -9.37 -31.09
CA CYS A 358 11.53 -10.31 -30.60
C CYS A 358 12.60 -9.48 -29.87
N SER A 359 12.66 -9.57 -28.55
CA SER A 359 13.69 -8.90 -27.75
C SER A 359 15.07 -9.48 -28.07
N ARG A 360 16.06 -8.64 -28.35
CA ARG A 360 17.42 -9.07 -28.70
C ARG A 360 18.22 -9.47 -27.44
N VAL A 361 18.05 -8.70 -26.37
CA VAL A 361 18.81 -8.82 -25.14
C VAL A 361 17.90 -8.59 -23.94
N LYS A 362 18.02 -9.43 -22.90
CA LYS A 362 17.56 -9.09 -21.56
C LYS A 362 18.58 -8.16 -20.93
N GLY A 363 18.30 -6.87 -20.94
CA GLY A 363 19.14 -5.84 -20.33
C GLY A 363 19.02 -5.83 -18.80
N VAL A 364 20.10 -5.45 -18.17
CA VAL A 364 20.22 -5.31 -16.71
C VAL A 364 20.63 -3.87 -16.40
N TYR A 365 19.92 -3.18 -15.52
CA TYR A 365 20.19 -1.77 -15.17
C TYR A 365 21.66 -1.51 -14.86
N ALA A 366 22.28 -2.33 -14.00
CA ALA A 366 23.69 -2.16 -13.63
C ALA A 366 24.65 -2.27 -14.85
N GLU A 367 24.38 -3.19 -15.79
CA GLU A 367 25.17 -3.37 -17.00
C GLU A 367 24.99 -2.20 -17.98
N ILE A 368 23.75 -1.72 -18.16
CA ILE A 368 23.45 -0.54 -18.98
C ILE A 368 24.11 0.71 -18.38
N ASN A 369 24.07 0.90 -17.06
CA ASN A 369 24.76 2.00 -16.39
C ASN A 369 26.27 1.95 -16.64
N ALA A 370 26.88 0.75 -16.61
CA ALA A 370 28.30 0.57 -16.94
C ALA A 370 28.61 0.91 -18.42
N LEU A 371 27.72 0.54 -19.36
CA LEU A 371 27.86 0.92 -20.77
C LEU A 371 27.75 2.44 -20.97
N LEU A 372 26.76 3.09 -20.34
CA LEU A 372 26.58 4.55 -20.41
C LEU A 372 27.72 5.34 -19.80
N ALA A 373 28.38 4.77 -18.77
CA ALA A 373 29.56 5.34 -18.10
C ALA A 373 30.88 5.00 -18.83
N GLY A 374 30.87 4.10 -19.82
CA GLY A 374 32.09 3.63 -20.49
C GLY A 374 33.00 2.72 -19.64
N THR A 375 32.47 2.11 -18.59
CA THR A 375 33.19 1.22 -17.66
C THR A 375 32.85 -0.27 -17.85
N ALA A 376 32.02 -0.60 -18.85
CA ALA A 376 31.62 -1.96 -19.15
C ALA A 376 32.82 -2.80 -19.64
N ASP A 377 32.92 -4.03 -19.15
CA ASP A 377 33.92 -4.99 -19.61
C ASP A 377 33.59 -5.57 -21.00
N ALA A 378 34.48 -6.38 -21.55
CA ALA A 378 34.33 -6.95 -22.88
C ALA A 378 33.15 -7.94 -22.98
N GLU A 379 32.75 -8.62 -21.90
CA GLU A 379 31.65 -9.54 -21.85
C GLU A 379 30.31 -8.78 -21.95
N ILE A 380 30.15 -7.71 -21.15
CA ILE A 380 28.99 -6.82 -21.22
C ILE A 380 28.90 -6.18 -22.60
N GLN A 381 30.00 -5.64 -23.15
CA GLN A 381 30.01 -5.04 -24.49
C GLN A 381 29.57 -6.04 -25.57
N ALA A 382 30.03 -7.28 -25.51
CA ALA A 382 29.64 -8.33 -26.45
C ALA A 382 28.16 -8.71 -26.32
N LYS A 383 27.63 -8.78 -25.08
CA LYS A 383 26.22 -9.07 -24.80
C LYS A 383 25.29 -8.06 -25.48
N TYR A 384 25.63 -6.78 -25.43
CA TYR A 384 24.80 -5.68 -25.93
C TYR A 384 25.12 -5.23 -27.34
N ALA A 385 26.00 -5.91 -28.08
CA ALA A 385 26.50 -5.48 -29.39
C ALA A 385 25.36 -5.19 -30.41
N GLU A 386 24.24 -5.92 -30.38
CA GLU A 386 23.11 -5.73 -31.29
C GLU A 386 22.27 -4.47 -30.98
N VAL A 387 22.40 -3.90 -29.77
CA VAL A 387 21.52 -2.79 -29.31
C VAL A 387 22.32 -1.57 -28.83
N ALA A 388 23.65 -1.70 -28.67
CA ALA A 388 24.50 -0.67 -28.10
C ALA A 388 24.46 0.66 -28.86
N ASP A 389 24.27 0.62 -30.18
CA ASP A 389 24.20 1.82 -31.04
C ASP A 389 23.03 2.76 -30.68
N GLN A 390 21.99 2.25 -30.00
CA GLN A 390 20.86 3.04 -29.57
C GLN A 390 21.14 3.82 -28.27
N LEU A 391 22.03 3.32 -27.40
CA LEU A 391 22.23 3.87 -26.05
C LEU A 391 22.64 5.34 -26.02
N PRO A 392 23.54 5.85 -26.89
CA PRO A 392 23.84 7.29 -26.92
C PRO A 392 22.62 8.15 -27.27
N ALA A 393 21.79 7.71 -28.23
CA ALA A 393 20.57 8.43 -28.59
C ALA A 393 19.50 8.37 -27.51
N MET A 394 19.41 7.25 -26.78
CA MET A 394 18.51 7.10 -25.62
C MET A 394 18.92 8.03 -24.49
N LYS A 395 20.21 8.11 -24.17
CA LYS A 395 20.75 9.04 -23.18
C LYS A 395 20.46 10.50 -23.55
N GLU A 396 20.66 10.87 -24.81
CA GLU A 396 20.35 12.21 -25.29
C GLU A 396 18.87 12.53 -25.19
N LEU A 397 17.98 11.62 -25.64
CA LEU A 397 16.54 11.80 -25.51
C LEU A 397 16.13 11.91 -24.04
N TYR A 398 16.67 11.08 -23.17
CA TYR A 398 16.45 11.17 -21.72
C TYR A 398 16.82 12.56 -21.17
N ALA A 399 18.01 13.08 -21.54
CA ALA A 399 18.43 14.40 -21.10
C ALA A 399 17.48 15.52 -21.53
N HIS A 400 16.95 15.46 -22.77
CA HIS A 400 15.92 16.39 -23.24
C HIS A 400 14.61 16.24 -22.45
N ARG A 401 14.15 15.02 -22.20
CA ARG A 401 12.93 14.75 -21.47
C ARG A 401 13.02 15.15 -20.00
N ALA A 402 14.14 14.88 -19.35
CA ALA A 402 14.42 15.29 -17.95
C ALA A 402 14.40 16.83 -17.83
N ARG A 403 15.02 17.55 -18.77
CA ARG A 403 14.96 19.01 -18.85
C ARG A 403 13.50 19.49 -18.96
N LEU A 404 12.72 18.96 -19.90
CA LEU A 404 11.32 19.33 -20.08
C LEU A 404 10.47 19.02 -18.83
N ARG A 405 10.77 17.94 -18.10
CA ARG A 405 10.14 17.60 -16.84
C ARG A 405 10.44 18.66 -15.76
N THR A 406 11.69 19.08 -15.64
CA THR A 406 12.10 20.15 -14.70
C THR A 406 11.47 21.50 -15.08
N GLU A 407 11.50 21.89 -16.37
CA GLU A 407 10.89 23.13 -16.86
C GLU A 407 9.38 23.19 -16.58
N ARG A 408 8.70 22.03 -16.67
CA ARG A 408 7.28 21.88 -16.32
C ARG A 408 7.04 22.04 -14.82
N GLY A 409 8.06 21.86 -13.99
CA GLY A 409 7.99 21.98 -12.52
C GLY A 409 7.47 20.72 -11.84
N CYS A 410 7.78 19.55 -12.40
CA CYS A 410 7.47 18.26 -11.76
C CYS A 410 8.16 18.17 -10.40
N ILE A 411 7.44 17.66 -9.40
CA ILE A 411 8.00 17.43 -8.08
C ILE A 411 8.73 16.08 -8.10
N ASP A 412 10.02 16.12 -7.86
CA ASP A 412 10.85 14.92 -7.79
C ASP A 412 11.22 14.64 -6.33
N PHE A 413 10.63 13.60 -5.76
CA PHE A 413 10.92 13.17 -4.41
C PHE A 413 12.04 12.13 -4.44
N GLU A 414 13.08 12.33 -3.63
CA GLU A 414 14.04 11.25 -3.41
C GLU A 414 13.32 10.07 -2.72
N SER A 415 13.36 8.90 -3.35
CA SER A 415 12.81 7.70 -2.75
C SER A 415 13.75 7.23 -1.63
N GLY A 416 13.24 7.17 -0.41
CA GLY A 416 13.94 6.56 0.73
C GLY A 416 13.89 5.02 0.71
N GLU A 417 13.75 4.42 -0.48
CA GLU A 417 13.66 2.96 -0.63
C GLU A 417 14.94 2.27 -0.19
N VAL A 418 14.80 1.11 0.43
CA VAL A 418 15.91 0.26 0.82
C VAL A 418 15.91 -1.06 0.08
N LYS A 419 17.07 -1.62 -0.13
CA LYS A 419 17.25 -3.00 -0.59
C LYS A 419 17.60 -3.87 0.61
N LEU A 420 16.76 -4.86 0.89
CA LEU A 420 17.01 -5.89 1.90
C LEU A 420 17.93 -6.96 1.30
N ILE A 421 18.97 -7.33 2.01
CA ILE A 421 19.90 -8.41 1.64
C ILE A 421 19.58 -9.61 2.53
N LEU A 422 19.15 -10.70 1.92
CA LEU A 422 18.73 -11.91 2.63
C LEU A 422 19.77 -13.01 2.44
N ASP A 423 19.88 -13.90 3.46
CA ASP A 423 20.62 -15.15 3.33
C ASP A 423 19.77 -16.24 2.62
N GLU A 424 20.34 -17.42 2.42
CA GLU A 424 19.69 -18.56 1.76
C GLU A 424 18.41 -19.03 2.50
N ASP A 425 18.32 -18.82 3.80
CA ASP A 425 17.16 -19.15 4.62
C ASP A 425 16.09 -18.04 4.60
N GLY A 426 16.42 -16.89 4.03
CA GLY A 426 15.55 -15.72 3.89
C GLY A 426 15.52 -14.82 5.12
N HIS A 427 16.58 -14.81 5.93
CA HIS A 427 16.78 -13.87 7.03
C HIS A 427 17.50 -12.62 6.54
N CYS A 428 17.14 -11.46 7.06
CA CYS A 428 17.78 -10.20 6.72
C CYS A 428 19.18 -10.09 7.37
N ILE A 429 20.21 -10.01 6.52
CA ILE A 429 21.61 -9.91 6.95
C ILE A 429 22.20 -8.51 6.73
N ASP A 430 21.61 -7.72 5.83
CA ASP A 430 22.03 -6.34 5.57
C ASP A 430 20.88 -5.51 5.00
N VAL A 431 20.95 -4.19 5.17
CA VAL A 431 20.00 -3.21 4.63
C VAL A 431 20.79 -2.10 3.96
N LYS A 432 20.47 -1.77 2.71
CA LYS A 432 21.16 -0.72 1.95
C LYS A 432 20.16 0.24 1.32
N LYS A 433 20.44 1.53 1.33
CA LYS A 433 19.66 2.49 0.54
C LYS A 433 19.78 2.15 -0.94
N ARG A 434 18.63 2.14 -1.62
CA ARG A 434 18.58 1.93 -3.07
C ARG A 434 18.93 3.23 -3.76
N THR A 435 19.92 3.18 -4.63
CA THR A 435 20.26 4.29 -5.53
C THR A 435 19.81 3.95 -6.93
N SER A 436 18.99 4.81 -7.52
CA SER A 436 18.61 4.69 -8.94
C SER A 436 19.72 5.24 -9.82
N GLY A 437 20.08 4.50 -10.85
CA GLY A 437 21.06 4.92 -11.83
C GLY A 437 20.43 5.68 -13.01
N GLU A 438 21.27 6.07 -13.97
CA GLU A 438 20.85 6.80 -15.18
C GLU A 438 19.90 5.94 -16.05
N SER A 439 20.12 4.63 -16.14
CA SER A 439 19.29 3.74 -16.94
C SER A 439 17.89 3.56 -16.37
N GLU A 440 17.74 3.51 -15.03
CA GLU A 440 16.44 3.46 -14.37
C GLU A 440 15.61 4.71 -14.66
N ALA A 441 16.24 5.90 -14.49
CA ALA A 441 15.58 7.17 -14.76
C ALA A 441 15.22 7.35 -16.25
N MET A 442 16.06 6.85 -17.15
CA MET A 442 15.81 6.85 -18.59
C MET A 442 14.57 6.01 -18.96
N ILE A 443 14.47 4.78 -18.42
CA ILE A 443 13.31 3.91 -18.67
C ILE A 443 12.05 4.52 -18.06
N GLU A 444 12.13 5.06 -16.85
CA GLU A 444 11.00 5.75 -16.21
C GLU A 444 10.45 6.85 -17.13
N GLU A 445 11.28 7.73 -17.68
CA GLU A 445 10.84 8.80 -18.58
C GLU A 445 10.17 8.28 -19.85
N PHE A 446 10.66 7.17 -20.43
CA PHE A 446 10.04 6.58 -21.62
C PHE A 446 8.68 5.94 -21.30
N MET A 447 8.56 5.30 -20.13
CA MET A 447 7.30 4.74 -19.65
C MET A 447 6.29 5.86 -19.29
N LEU A 448 6.74 6.93 -18.64
CA LEU A 448 5.91 8.11 -18.36
C LEU A 448 5.33 8.70 -19.65
N LEU A 449 6.12 8.79 -20.72
CA LEU A 449 5.67 9.33 -21.99
C LEU A 449 4.61 8.41 -22.64
N ALA A 450 4.80 7.09 -22.64
CA ALA A 450 3.83 6.14 -23.18
C ALA A 450 2.52 6.14 -22.35
N ASN A 451 2.60 6.24 -21.03
CA ASN A 451 1.47 6.38 -20.13
C ASN A 451 0.67 7.66 -20.39
N GLN A 452 1.37 8.78 -20.64
CA GLN A 452 0.75 10.05 -21.02
C GLN A 452 0.05 9.93 -22.38
N CYS A 453 0.67 9.29 -23.38
CA CYS A 453 0.06 9.06 -24.68
C CYS A 453 -1.23 8.24 -24.56
N ALA A 454 -1.27 7.19 -23.74
CA ALA A 454 -2.44 6.35 -23.54
C ALA A 454 -3.63 7.14 -22.94
N ALA A 455 -3.37 7.93 -21.90
CA ALA A 455 -4.39 8.77 -21.29
C ALA A 455 -4.90 9.86 -22.25
N HIS A 456 -3.98 10.54 -22.96
CA HIS A 456 -4.33 11.54 -23.98
C HIS A 456 -5.16 10.94 -25.10
N PHE A 457 -4.80 9.74 -25.60
CA PHE A 457 -5.54 9.02 -26.62
C PHE A 457 -6.99 8.77 -26.19
N ALA A 458 -7.21 8.26 -24.99
CA ALA A 458 -8.54 7.98 -24.47
C ALA A 458 -9.37 9.28 -24.32
N ARG A 459 -8.78 10.34 -23.77
CA ARG A 459 -9.45 11.64 -23.61
C ARG A 459 -9.86 12.25 -24.95
N VAL A 460 -8.97 12.25 -25.94
CA VAL A 460 -9.27 12.78 -27.29
C VAL A 460 -10.39 11.98 -27.97
N LYS A 461 -10.35 10.65 -27.83
CA LYS A 461 -11.40 9.76 -28.36
C LYS A 461 -12.68 9.79 -27.52
N GLN A 462 -12.64 10.37 -26.33
CA GLN A 462 -13.79 10.46 -25.38
C GLN A 462 -14.39 9.09 -25.08
N ILE A 463 -13.57 8.12 -24.75
CA ILE A 463 -13.98 6.76 -24.36
C ILE A 463 -13.85 6.57 -22.85
N PRO A 464 -14.64 5.66 -22.22
CA PRO A 464 -14.41 5.25 -20.85
C PRO A 464 -12.98 4.74 -20.66
N PHE A 465 -12.37 5.07 -19.53
CA PHE A 465 -10.97 4.73 -19.29
C PHE A 465 -10.66 4.65 -17.80
N VAL A 466 -9.49 4.12 -17.45
CA VAL A 466 -8.95 4.12 -16.08
C VAL A 466 -7.74 5.06 -16.05
N TYR A 467 -7.91 6.21 -15.41
CA TYR A 467 -6.85 7.21 -15.26
C TYR A 467 -6.11 7.03 -13.94
N ARG A 468 -4.85 7.45 -13.91
CA ARG A 468 -4.08 7.61 -12.67
C ARG A 468 -4.14 9.09 -12.27
N VAL A 469 -4.83 9.35 -11.18
CA VAL A 469 -5.14 10.70 -10.70
C VAL A 469 -4.31 11.00 -9.45
N HIS A 470 -3.81 12.24 -9.37
CA HIS A 470 -3.17 12.77 -8.19
C HIS A 470 -3.67 14.20 -7.98
N GLU A 471 -4.57 14.35 -7.02
CA GLU A 471 -5.20 15.63 -6.72
C GLU A 471 -4.25 16.57 -5.97
N GLU A 472 -4.60 17.86 -5.92
CA GLU A 472 -3.90 18.88 -5.16
C GLU A 472 -3.89 18.56 -3.66
N PRO A 473 -2.88 19.01 -2.90
CA PRO A 473 -2.88 18.86 -1.44
C PRO A 473 -4.03 19.64 -0.80
N ASN A 474 -4.60 19.10 0.28
CA ASN A 474 -5.69 19.76 1.00
C ASN A 474 -5.18 20.80 2.00
N GLY A 475 -6.06 21.77 2.41
CA GLY A 475 -5.71 22.90 3.25
C GLY A 475 -5.07 22.52 4.59
N GLU A 476 -5.62 21.55 5.32
CA GLU A 476 -5.09 21.11 6.62
C GLU A 476 -3.65 20.57 6.53
N LYS A 477 -3.34 19.83 5.45
CA LYS A 477 -1.99 19.34 5.21
C LYS A 477 -1.03 20.46 4.79
N LEU A 478 -1.54 21.46 4.05
CA LEU A 478 -0.76 22.63 3.67
C LEU A 478 -0.38 23.48 4.89
N GLU A 479 -1.28 23.68 5.86
CA GLU A 479 -0.96 24.38 7.11
C GLU A 479 0.21 23.73 7.85
N ARG A 480 0.25 22.39 7.90
CA ARG A 480 1.36 21.65 8.50
C ARG A 480 2.67 21.84 7.72
N LEU A 481 2.59 21.91 6.38
CA LEU A 481 3.77 22.17 5.55
C LEU A 481 4.28 23.61 5.77
N HIS A 482 3.39 24.61 5.84
CA HIS A 482 3.73 25.98 6.17
C HIS A 482 4.47 26.08 7.49
N ALA A 483 3.92 25.49 8.55
CA ALA A 483 4.57 25.48 9.87
C ALA A 483 5.98 24.85 9.81
N LEU A 484 6.15 23.77 9.06
CA LEU A 484 7.45 23.11 8.87
C LEU A 484 8.44 24.03 8.14
N LEU A 485 8.04 24.64 7.03
CA LEU A 485 8.91 25.52 6.23
C LEU A 485 9.35 26.76 7.03
N GLN A 486 8.41 27.39 7.76
CA GLN A 486 8.72 28.53 8.65
C GLN A 486 9.72 28.15 9.74
N ALA A 487 9.54 26.99 10.33
CA ALA A 487 10.45 26.49 11.36
C ALA A 487 11.85 26.17 10.84
N CYS A 488 11.96 25.80 9.57
CA CYS A 488 13.25 25.66 8.86
C CYS A 488 13.81 27.01 8.36
N GLY A 489 13.10 28.13 8.57
CA GLY A 489 13.48 29.44 8.06
C GLY A 489 13.39 29.58 6.54
N ILE A 490 12.58 28.74 5.91
CA ILE A 490 12.38 28.70 4.46
C ILE A 490 11.18 29.59 4.11
N ASN A 491 11.31 30.40 3.05
CA ASN A 491 10.23 31.24 2.56
C ASN A 491 9.09 30.36 2.00
N ASP A 492 7.88 30.53 2.57
CA ASP A 492 6.66 29.79 2.26
C ASP A 492 5.57 30.64 1.60
N HIS A 493 5.93 31.80 1.03
CA HIS A 493 4.98 32.67 0.35
C HIS A 493 4.66 32.12 -1.04
N PHE A 494 3.51 31.49 -1.15
CA PHE A 494 2.98 30.99 -2.41
C PHE A 494 2.11 32.05 -3.10
N ALA A 495 2.08 32.02 -4.43
CA ALA A 495 1.25 32.93 -5.21
C ALA A 495 -0.26 32.72 -5.05
N LYS A 496 -0.64 31.49 -4.63
CA LYS A 496 -2.04 31.07 -4.41
C LYS A 496 -2.16 30.32 -3.09
N GLU A 497 -3.40 30.14 -2.63
CA GLU A 497 -3.72 29.35 -1.45
C GLU A 497 -3.19 27.90 -1.55
N VAL A 498 -3.32 27.27 -2.72
CA VAL A 498 -2.68 25.99 -3.05
C VAL A 498 -1.44 26.28 -3.89
N PRO A 499 -0.23 25.90 -3.41
CA PRO A 499 1.00 26.09 -4.16
C PRO A 499 0.99 25.31 -5.47
N THR A 500 1.66 25.84 -6.47
CA THR A 500 1.89 25.10 -7.71
C THR A 500 3.00 24.06 -7.51
N PRO A 501 3.00 22.96 -8.26
CA PRO A 501 4.09 21.98 -8.20
C PRO A 501 5.47 22.62 -8.43
N LYS A 502 5.56 23.64 -9.29
CA LYS A 502 6.80 24.37 -9.57
C LYS A 502 7.33 25.14 -8.36
N GLU A 503 6.45 25.75 -7.55
CA GLU A 503 6.85 26.42 -6.31
C GLU A 503 7.39 25.40 -5.30
N LEU A 504 6.72 24.24 -5.18
CA LEU A 504 7.17 23.17 -4.29
C LEU A 504 8.50 22.54 -4.76
N SER A 505 8.66 22.31 -6.07
CA SER A 505 9.90 21.80 -6.66
C SER A 505 11.07 22.79 -6.43
N ALA A 506 10.83 24.09 -6.53
CA ALA A 506 11.85 25.11 -6.25
C ALA A 506 12.31 25.10 -4.78
N ILE A 507 11.41 24.82 -3.84
CA ILE A 507 11.76 24.66 -2.42
C ILE A 507 12.65 23.43 -2.24
N LEU A 508 12.28 22.29 -2.81
CA LEU A 508 13.09 21.05 -2.73
C LEU A 508 14.49 21.26 -3.29
N GLU A 509 14.59 21.91 -4.46
CA GLU A 509 15.88 22.23 -5.05
C GLU A 509 16.72 23.18 -4.17
N GLY A 510 16.06 24.19 -3.55
CA GLY A 510 16.71 25.15 -2.67
C GLY A 510 17.27 24.54 -1.37
N VAL A 511 16.73 23.40 -0.92
CA VAL A 511 17.20 22.71 0.30
C VAL A 511 18.17 21.56 0.00
N ARG A 512 18.40 21.23 -1.26
CA ARG A 512 19.25 20.11 -1.66
C ARG A 512 20.67 20.29 -1.12
N GLY A 513 21.23 19.24 -0.51
CA GLY A 513 22.56 19.23 0.15
C GLY A 513 22.59 19.99 1.48
N THR A 514 21.48 20.50 1.98
CA THR A 514 21.41 21.12 3.31
C THR A 514 20.92 20.14 4.37
N ALA A 515 21.08 20.47 5.66
CA ALA A 515 20.53 19.70 6.78
C ALA A 515 18.98 19.58 6.75
N PHE A 516 18.30 20.43 5.99
CA PHE A 516 16.84 20.45 5.89
C PHE A 516 16.28 19.60 4.74
N GLU A 517 17.12 19.08 3.85
CA GLU A 517 16.70 18.38 2.65
C GLU A 517 15.73 17.21 2.95
N GLN A 518 16.16 16.27 3.80
CA GLN A 518 15.36 15.09 4.14
C GLN A 518 14.05 15.47 4.85
N ILE A 519 14.10 16.49 5.70
CA ILE A 519 12.98 16.97 6.49
C ILE A 519 11.90 17.58 5.59
N VAL A 520 12.32 18.50 4.72
CA VAL A 520 11.42 19.19 3.80
C VAL A 520 10.85 18.22 2.78
N ASN A 521 11.67 17.29 2.27
CA ASN A 521 11.26 16.23 1.37
C ASN A 521 10.16 15.36 2.01
N THR A 522 10.39 14.87 3.24
CA THR A 522 9.42 14.05 3.98
C THR A 522 8.15 14.83 4.32
N GLY A 523 8.27 16.09 4.77
CA GLY A 523 7.14 16.95 5.11
C GLY A 523 6.28 17.25 3.88
N MET A 524 6.92 17.54 2.76
CA MET A 524 6.26 17.81 1.49
C MET A 524 5.56 16.54 0.96
N LEU A 525 6.20 15.37 1.02
CA LEU A 525 5.58 14.10 0.62
C LEU A 525 4.34 13.79 1.48
N ARG A 526 4.38 14.05 2.79
CA ARG A 526 3.22 13.87 3.68
C ARG A 526 2.09 14.85 3.42
N CYS A 527 2.40 16.03 2.88
CA CYS A 527 1.42 17.01 2.46
C CYS A 527 0.65 16.56 1.21
N MET A 528 1.26 15.82 0.32
CA MET A 528 0.64 15.38 -0.93
C MET A 528 -0.62 14.54 -0.69
N SER A 529 -1.57 14.66 -1.61
CA SER A 529 -2.68 13.72 -1.73
C SER A 529 -2.16 12.36 -2.18
N LYS A 530 -2.92 11.29 -1.93
CA LYS A 530 -2.55 9.97 -2.46
C LYS A 530 -3.03 9.86 -3.90
N ALA A 531 -2.18 9.37 -4.78
CA ALA A 531 -2.60 9.03 -6.13
C ALA A 531 -3.55 7.81 -6.08
N CYS A 532 -4.57 7.80 -6.95
CA CYS A 532 -5.55 6.73 -7.06
C CYS A 532 -5.93 6.49 -8.52
N TYR A 533 -6.74 5.46 -8.77
CA TYR A 533 -7.32 5.23 -10.10
C TYR A 533 -8.75 5.76 -10.12
N GLU A 534 -9.13 6.46 -11.19
CA GLU A 534 -10.47 7.00 -11.41
C GLU A 534 -10.89 6.90 -12.87
N GLU A 535 -12.19 6.92 -13.12
CA GLU A 535 -12.74 6.92 -14.48
C GLU A 535 -12.72 8.31 -15.16
N LYS A 536 -12.43 9.37 -14.39
CA LYS A 536 -12.37 10.76 -14.89
C LYS A 536 -10.94 11.30 -14.91
N PRO A 537 -10.56 12.03 -15.98
CA PRO A 537 -9.23 12.62 -16.11
C PRO A 537 -9.11 13.90 -15.28
N LYS A 538 -8.76 13.78 -14.00
CA LYS A 538 -8.52 14.93 -13.10
C LYS A 538 -7.09 15.46 -13.15
N GLY A 539 -6.20 14.77 -13.87
CA GLY A 539 -4.78 15.11 -13.97
C GLY A 539 -3.91 14.51 -12.87
N HIS A 540 -2.62 14.79 -12.94
CA HIS A 540 -1.64 14.33 -11.96
C HIS A 540 -0.80 15.50 -11.45
N TYR A 541 -1.15 16.02 -10.27
CA TYR A 541 -0.55 17.23 -9.69
C TYR A 541 0.98 17.12 -9.60
N GLY A 542 1.55 16.10 -8.95
CA GLY A 542 2.99 15.98 -8.76
C GLY A 542 3.80 15.85 -10.07
N GLN A 543 3.23 15.21 -11.11
CA GLN A 543 3.86 15.09 -12.43
C GLN A 543 3.54 16.28 -13.37
N VAL A 544 2.66 17.17 -12.95
CA VAL A 544 2.18 18.30 -13.76
C VAL A 544 1.64 17.84 -15.12
N LEU A 545 0.86 16.75 -15.10
CA LEU A 545 0.27 16.15 -16.29
C LEU A 545 -1.25 16.33 -16.27
N LYS A 546 -1.80 16.77 -17.41
CA LYS A 546 -3.24 16.89 -17.60
C LYS A 546 -3.90 15.53 -17.80
N ASP A 547 -3.22 14.63 -18.48
CA ASP A 547 -3.67 13.28 -18.82
C ASP A 547 -2.61 12.29 -18.36
N TYR A 548 -3.00 11.34 -17.49
CA TYR A 548 -2.10 10.30 -17.06
C TYR A 548 -2.86 9.00 -16.76
N ALA A 549 -2.29 7.89 -17.18
CA ALA A 549 -2.81 6.55 -16.90
C ALA A 549 -1.62 5.58 -16.79
N HIS A 550 -1.85 4.42 -16.24
CA HIS A 550 -0.86 3.36 -16.24
C HIS A 550 -1.15 2.38 -17.40
N PHE A 551 -0.23 2.30 -18.37
CA PHE A 551 -0.32 1.47 -19.57
C PHE A 551 0.77 0.40 -19.62
N THR A 552 1.89 0.63 -18.94
CA THR A 552 3.17 -0.03 -19.19
C THR A 552 3.44 -1.30 -18.39
N SER A 553 2.50 -1.75 -17.49
CA SER A 553 2.75 -2.94 -16.67
C SER A 553 1.51 -3.84 -16.48
N PRO A 554 0.93 -4.41 -17.54
CA PRO A 554 -0.29 -5.22 -17.48
C PRO A 554 -0.10 -6.62 -16.85
N ILE A 555 1.13 -7.12 -16.72
CA ILE A 555 1.40 -8.39 -16.03
C ILE A 555 1.13 -8.26 -14.53
N ARG A 556 1.44 -7.10 -13.95
CA ARG A 556 1.40 -6.87 -12.51
C ARG A 556 0.37 -5.83 -12.04
N ARG A 557 -0.30 -5.11 -12.95
CA ARG A 557 -1.34 -4.12 -12.61
C ARG A 557 -2.59 -4.31 -13.46
N TYR A 558 -3.73 -4.49 -12.81
CA TYR A 558 -5.01 -4.66 -13.51
C TYR A 558 -5.48 -3.41 -14.28
N PRO A 559 -5.28 -2.16 -13.80
CA PRO A 559 -5.63 -0.96 -14.57
C PRO A 559 -5.01 -0.96 -15.97
N ASP A 560 -3.73 -1.35 -16.08
CA ASP A 560 -3.03 -1.46 -17.37
C ASP A 560 -3.68 -2.51 -18.27
N LEU A 561 -3.99 -3.69 -17.73
CA LEU A 561 -4.73 -4.72 -18.46
C LEU A 561 -6.12 -4.24 -18.90
N ALA A 562 -6.83 -3.51 -18.04
CA ALA A 562 -8.14 -2.95 -18.33
C ALA A 562 -8.09 -1.96 -19.50
N ILE A 563 -7.16 -1.00 -19.48
CA ILE A 563 -7.03 -0.03 -20.58
C ILE A 563 -6.52 -0.68 -21.87
N HIS A 564 -5.68 -1.71 -21.80
CA HIS A 564 -5.28 -2.49 -22.98
C HIS A 564 -6.50 -3.11 -23.68
N ARG A 565 -7.49 -3.61 -22.95
CA ARG A 565 -8.75 -4.14 -23.52
C ARG A 565 -9.57 -3.05 -24.17
N ILE A 566 -9.79 -1.94 -23.46
CA ILE A 566 -10.54 -0.78 -23.96
C ILE A 566 -9.92 -0.29 -25.27
N MET A 567 -8.60 -0.09 -25.27
CA MET A 567 -7.89 0.37 -26.47
C MET A 567 -7.90 -0.67 -27.59
N THR A 568 -7.85 -1.96 -27.29
CA THR A 568 -7.92 -3.04 -28.28
C THR A 568 -9.25 -3.03 -29.01
N ASP A 569 -10.37 -2.92 -28.29
CA ASP A 569 -11.71 -2.87 -28.89
C ASP A 569 -11.88 -1.64 -29.77
N LEU A 570 -11.39 -0.48 -29.32
CA LEU A 570 -11.42 0.74 -30.13
C LEU A 570 -10.59 0.61 -31.41
N LEU A 571 -9.38 0.08 -31.32
CA LEU A 571 -8.50 -0.14 -32.48
C LEU A 571 -9.06 -1.19 -33.45
N SER A 572 -9.91 -2.09 -32.96
CA SER A 572 -10.64 -3.07 -33.79
C SER A 572 -11.85 -2.47 -34.49
N GLY A 573 -12.13 -1.16 -34.30
CA GLY A 573 -13.21 -0.45 -34.99
C GLY A 573 -14.53 -0.42 -34.24
N THR A 574 -14.56 -0.78 -32.94
CA THR A 574 -15.77 -0.67 -32.11
C THR A 574 -16.18 0.80 -32.01
N ASP A 575 -17.45 1.09 -32.29
CA ASP A 575 -17.98 2.45 -32.25
C ASP A 575 -18.08 3.00 -30.82
N LYS A 576 -18.16 4.31 -30.69
CA LYS A 576 -18.12 5.04 -29.43
C LYS A 576 -19.32 4.70 -28.50
N GLU A 577 -20.51 4.46 -29.05
CA GLU A 577 -21.69 4.14 -28.27
C GLU A 577 -21.56 2.75 -27.65
N THR A 578 -21.14 1.78 -28.43
CA THR A 578 -20.83 0.42 -27.94
C THR A 578 -19.72 0.43 -26.89
N MET A 579 -18.65 1.26 -27.10
CA MET A 579 -17.60 1.45 -26.10
C MET A 579 -18.15 2.00 -24.78
N ALA A 580 -19.02 3.00 -24.83
CA ALA A 580 -19.63 3.58 -23.63
C ALA A 580 -20.46 2.55 -22.86
N ILE A 581 -21.33 1.80 -23.56
CA ILE A 581 -22.17 0.76 -22.96
C ILE A 581 -21.31 -0.33 -22.31
N ARG A 582 -20.26 -0.77 -22.97
CA ARG A 582 -19.41 -1.89 -22.51
C ARG A 582 -18.49 -1.51 -21.35
N TYR A 583 -17.94 -0.30 -21.37
CA TYR A 583 -16.79 0.04 -20.56
C TYR A 583 -17.03 1.11 -19.48
N THR A 584 -18.18 1.80 -19.42
CA THR A 584 -18.38 2.83 -18.37
C THR A 584 -18.38 2.21 -16.98
N ASP A 585 -19.24 1.24 -16.71
CA ASP A 585 -19.30 0.59 -15.41
C ASP A 585 -18.03 -0.24 -15.12
N PHE A 586 -17.47 -0.85 -16.15
CA PHE A 586 -16.21 -1.59 -16.01
C PHE A 586 -15.07 -0.68 -15.57
N ALA A 587 -14.91 0.51 -16.14
CA ALA A 587 -13.85 1.45 -15.76
C ALA A 587 -14.02 1.94 -14.32
N ILE A 588 -15.25 2.20 -13.87
CA ILE A 588 -15.57 2.58 -12.48
C ILE A 588 -15.15 1.44 -11.53
N GLN A 589 -15.58 0.21 -11.80
CA GLN A 589 -15.27 -0.93 -10.96
C GLN A 589 -13.76 -1.24 -10.93
N ALA A 590 -13.10 -1.20 -12.09
CA ALA A 590 -11.66 -1.42 -12.19
C ALA A 590 -10.87 -0.35 -11.44
N SER A 591 -11.28 0.92 -11.51
CA SER A 591 -10.66 2.03 -10.78
C SER A 591 -10.78 1.84 -9.26
N LYS A 592 -11.98 1.55 -8.77
CA LYS A 592 -12.23 1.34 -7.34
C LYS A 592 -11.44 0.16 -6.80
N GLN A 593 -11.58 -1.01 -7.42
CA GLN A 593 -10.89 -2.24 -6.99
C GLN A 593 -9.37 -2.06 -6.98
N SER A 594 -8.83 -1.43 -8.02
CA SER A 594 -7.38 -1.24 -8.14
C SER A 594 -6.85 -0.27 -7.09
N SER A 595 -7.56 0.81 -6.79
CA SER A 595 -7.17 1.77 -5.74
C SER A 595 -7.18 1.12 -4.36
N GLU A 596 -8.21 0.34 -4.03
CA GLU A 596 -8.31 -0.36 -2.76
C GLU A 596 -7.18 -1.40 -2.58
N ARG A 597 -6.94 -2.21 -3.61
CA ARG A 597 -5.91 -3.27 -3.55
C ARG A 597 -4.50 -2.72 -3.57
N GLU A 598 -4.24 -1.62 -4.26
CA GLU A 598 -2.94 -0.93 -4.22
C GLU A 598 -2.61 -0.43 -2.81
N VAL A 599 -3.58 0.17 -2.11
CA VAL A 599 -3.38 0.62 -0.72
C VAL A 599 -3.02 -0.56 0.19
N ILE A 600 -3.70 -1.70 0.03
CA ILE A 600 -3.40 -2.92 0.80
C ILE A 600 -1.99 -3.44 0.46
N ALA A 601 -1.62 -3.50 -0.82
CA ALA A 601 -0.31 -3.96 -1.27
C ALA A 601 0.82 -3.12 -0.66
N VAL A 602 0.73 -1.78 -0.75
CA VAL A 602 1.71 -0.86 -0.17
C VAL A 602 1.80 -0.99 1.36
N GLN A 603 0.67 -1.21 2.05
CA GLN A 603 0.69 -1.44 3.50
C GLN A 603 1.43 -2.73 3.86
N ILE A 604 1.24 -3.80 3.08
CA ILE A 604 1.94 -5.08 3.30
C ILE A 604 3.43 -4.93 3.04
N GLU A 605 3.81 -4.30 1.91
CA GLU A 605 5.21 -4.01 1.56
C GLU A 605 5.94 -3.31 2.70
N ARG A 606 5.42 -2.15 3.15
CA ARG A 606 6.02 -1.36 4.22
C ARG A 606 6.10 -2.13 5.54
N LYS A 607 5.00 -2.80 5.91
CA LYS A 607 4.98 -3.54 7.17
C LYS A 607 5.92 -4.75 7.16
N ALA A 608 6.03 -5.45 6.02
CA ALA A 608 6.99 -6.52 5.84
C ALA A 608 8.43 -5.97 5.90
N GLU A 609 8.72 -4.86 5.21
CA GLU A 609 10.02 -4.19 5.27
C GLU A 609 10.41 -3.83 6.70
N ASP A 610 9.47 -3.26 7.49
CA ASP A 610 9.68 -2.97 8.91
C ASP A 610 10.08 -4.23 9.70
N CYS A 611 9.41 -5.37 9.45
CA CYS A 611 9.76 -6.64 10.10
C CYS A 611 11.18 -7.10 9.75
N TYR A 612 11.59 -6.99 8.48
CA TYR A 612 12.93 -7.35 8.04
C TYR A 612 14.01 -6.39 8.57
N LYS A 613 13.73 -5.08 8.62
CA LYS A 613 14.60 -4.09 9.28
C LYS A 613 14.78 -4.39 10.76
N ALA A 614 13.70 -4.78 11.46
CA ALA A 614 13.77 -5.18 12.86
C ALA A 614 14.53 -6.50 13.05
N GLU A 615 14.44 -7.46 12.12
CA GLU A 615 15.24 -8.70 12.14
C GLU A 615 16.73 -8.41 11.96
N TYR A 616 17.08 -7.49 11.06
CA TYR A 616 18.45 -6.98 10.92
C TYR A 616 18.92 -6.31 12.22
N ALA A 617 18.16 -5.34 12.74
CA ALA A 617 18.51 -4.61 13.95
C ALA A 617 18.67 -5.53 15.18
N ARG A 618 17.94 -6.64 15.25
CA ARG A 618 18.07 -7.63 16.33
C ARG A 618 19.44 -8.32 16.37
N ARG A 619 20.12 -8.43 15.22
CA ARG A 619 21.48 -8.99 15.14
C ARG A 619 22.54 -7.99 15.61
N HIS A 620 22.17 -6.70 15.66
CA HIS A 620 23.05 -5.58 16.01
C HIS A 620 22.72 -4.95 17.38
N LEU A 621 22.04 -5.71 18.27
CA LEU A 621 21.72 -5.23 19.62
C LEU A 621 22.97 -4.88 20.41
N GLY A 622 22.99 -3.70 21.02
CA GLY A 622 24.11 -3.17 21.81
C GLY A 622 25.15 -2.42 20.96
N GLU A 623 25.04 -2.41 19.65
CA GLU A 623 25.93 -1.64 18.79
C GLU A 623 25.51 -0.17 18.70
N CYS A 624 26.48 0.71 18.52
CA CYS A 624 26.27 2.15 18.44
C CYS A 624 26.40 2.64 16.99
N TYR A 625 25.48 3.52 16.60
CA TYR A 625 25.44 4.12 15.27
C TYR A 625 25.18 5.61 15.36
N GLU A 626 25.67 6.35 14.38
CA GLU A 626 25.24 7.71 14.13
C GLU A 626 23.97 7.68 13.26
N GLY A 627 22.97 8.47 13.64
CA GLY A 627 21.73 8.62 12.88
C GLY A 627 21.25 10.07 12.91
N ILE A 628 20.28 10.36 12.05
CA ILE A 628 19.66 11.68 11.91
C ILE A 628 18.24 11.64 12.50
N ILE A 629 17.85 12.68 13.24
CA ILE A 629 16.49 12.81 13.75
C ILE A 629 15.54 13.00 12.56
N SER A 630 14.82 11.93 12.18
CA SER A 630 13.86 11.87 11.05
C SER A 630 12.44 12.26 11.44
N GLY A 631 12.16 12.30 12.75
CA GLY A 631 10.84 12.66 13.25
C GLY A 631 10.86 13.07 14.72
N VAL A 632 10.05 14.07 15.06
CA VAL A 632 9.92 14.59 16.41
C VAL A 632 8.47 14.49 16.88
N THR A 633 8.24 13.90 18.03
CA THR A 633 6.91 13.74 18.63
C THR A 633 6.98 14.03 20.14
N GLN A 634 5.83 14.30 20.76
CA GLN A 634 5.76 14.45 22.22
C GLN A 634 6.25 13.20 22.99
N ARG A 635 6.23 12.02 22.36
CA ARG A 635 6.63 10.75 22.96
C ARG A 635 8.11 10.44 22.82
N GLY A 636 8.82 11.14 21.92
CA GLY A 636 10.23 10.91 21.62
C GLY A 636 10.60 11.20 20.17
N LEU A 637 11.76 10.72 19.78
CA LEU A 637 12.40 10.99 18.50
C LEU A 637 12.43 9.73 17.63
N PHE A 638 12.20 9.87 16.34
CA PHE A 638 12.56 8.87 15.34
C PHE A 638 13.95 9.19 14.82
N ILE A 639 14.80 8.19 14.72
CA ILE A 639 16.18 8.34 14.23
C ILE A 639 16.36 7.38 13.05
N GLU A 640 16.79 7.92 11.92
CA GLU A 640 17.13 7.14 10.73
C GLU A 640 18.65 6.98 10.63
N LEU A 641 19.12 5.75 10.48
CA LEU A 641 20.51 5.40 10.25
C LEU A 641 20.87 5.58 8.77
N GLU A 642 22.17 5.63 8.46
CA GLU A 642 22.69 5.79 7.10
C GLU A 642 22.13 4.74 6.11
N ASN A 643 21.92 3.52 6.57
CA ASN A 643 21.38 2.41 5.76
C ASN A 643 19.87 2.44 5.58
N GLY A 644 19.13 3.45 6.16
CA GLY A 644 17.70 3.58 6.08
C GLY A 644 16.90 2.76 7.11
N VAL A 645 17.57 2.22 8.14
CA VAL A 645 16.89 1.65 9.31
C VAL A 645 16.47 2.78 10.23
N GLU A 646 15.18 2.83 10.58
CA GLU A 646 14.63 3.82 11.50
C GLU A 646 14.27 3.16 12.84
N GLY A 647 14.58 3.83 13.94
CA GLY A 647 14.21 3.41 15.29
C GLY A 647 13.71 4.57 16.14
N PHE A 648 13.20 4.27 17.32
CA PHE A 648 12.55 5.22 18.20
C PHE A 648 13.33 5.40 19.52
N VAL A 649 13.64 6.64 19.87
CA VAL A 649 14.19 7.05 21.18
C VAL A 649 13.07 7.64 22.01
N PRO A 650 12.63 6.99 23.11
CA PRO A 650 11.58 7.51 23.97
C PRO A 650 12.00 8.83 24.66
N ALA A 651 11.07 9.79 24.79
CA ALA A 651 11.31 11.04 25.49
C ALA A 651 11.83 10.85 26.94
N SER A 652 11.39 9.78 27.60
CA SER A 652 11.83 9.41 28.96
C SER A 652 13.29 8.99 29.04
N SER A 653 13.92 8.58 27.93
CA SER A 653 15.35 8.28 27.87
C SER A 653 16.21 9.50 27.54
N LEU A 654 15.60 10.57 27.03
CA LEU A 654 16.28 11.82 26.72
C LEU A 654 16.49 12.68 27.99
N THR A 655 15.47 12.74 28.84
CA THR A 655 15.48 13.51 30.06
C THR A 655 14.46 12.97 31.09
N PRO A 656 14.79 12.97 32.37
CA PRO A 656 13.85 12.57 33.45
C PRO A 656 12.81 13.64 33.78
N THR A 657 12.99 14.88 33.32
CA THR A 657 12.18 16.05 33.70
C THR A 657 10.97 16.29 32.78
N GLY A 658 10.84 15.48 31.75
CA GLY A 658 9.80 15.64 30.72
C GLY A 658 10.20 16.59 29.61
N THR A 659 9.52 16.47 28.48
CA THR A 659 9.83 17.20 27.26
C THR A 659 8.66 18.04 26.78
N MET A 660 8.95 19.14 26.10
CA MET A 660 7.97 20.00 25.44
C MET A 660 8.18 19.98 23.92
N LEU A 661 7.13 19.67 23.18
CA LEU A 661 7.13 19.68 21.73
C LEU A 661 6.82 21.10 21.22
N THR A 662 7.65 21.61 20.32
CA THR A 662 7.44 22.89 19.65
C THR A 662 7.28 22.63 18.14
N GLU A 663 6.13 23.00 17.59
CA GLU A 663 5.80 22.99 16.16
C GLU A 663 6.04 21.65 15.44
N GLY A 664 6.14 20.54 16.18
CA GLY A 664 6.39 19.19 15.60
C GLY A 664 7.81 18.96 15.07
N ILE A 665 8.74 19.88 15.30
CA ILE A 665 10.11 19.86 14.77
C ILE A 665 11.18 19.90 15.84
N ARG A 666 10.83 20.28 17.06
CA ARG A 666 11.74 20.42 18.19
C ARG A 666 11.16 19.79 19.45
N LEU A 667 11.93 18.96 20.09
CA LEU A 667 11.67 18.50 21.44
C LEU A 667 12.65 19.21 22.39
N SER A 668 12.15 19.84 23.44
CA SER A 668 12.95 20.62 24.39
C SER A 668 12.80 20.07 25.79
N ASP A 669 13.89 20.04 26.56
CA ASP A 669 13.85 19.87 28.01
C ASP A 669 13.78 21.26 28.65
N PRO A 670 12.64 21.66 29.25
CA PRO A 670 12.48 22.98 29.81
C PRO A 670 13.37 23.25 31.05
N VAL A 671 13.94 22.20 31.64
CA VAL A 671 14.77 22.32 32.86
C VAL A 671 16.24 22.49 32.48
N SER A 672 16.77 21.63 31.62
CA SER A 672 18.17 21.72 31.17
C SER A 672 18.40 22.71 30.02
N GLY A 673 17.35 23.09 29.32
CA GLY A 673 17.43 23.91 28.10
C GLY A 673 17.96 23.15 26.88
N LYS A 674 18.15 21.83 26.99
CA LYS A 674 18.60 21.00 25.86
C LYS A 674 17.49 20.85 24.83
N ASN A 675 17.88 20.99 23.57
CA ASN A 675 16.98 20.89 22.43
C ASN A 675 17.42 19.77 21.51
N TRP A 676 16.46 19.08 20.92
CA TRP A 676 16.65 18.11 19.85
C TRP A 676 15.78 18.54 18.67
N ASN A 677 16.43 18.92 17.60
CA ASN A 677 15.75 19.42 16.41
C ASN A 677 15.69 18.29 15.37
N LEU A 678 14.67 18.35 14.57
CA LEU A 678 14.56 17.54 13.36
C LEU A 678 15.82 17.82 12.49
N GLY A 679 16.49 16.77 11.99
CA GLY A 679 17.74 16.86 11.22
C GLY A 679 19.04 16.89 12.01
N ASP A 680 19.00 17.03 13.33
CA ASP A 680 20.19 16.92 14.15
C ASP A 680 20.76 15.49 14.10
N SER A 681 22.09 15.37 14.10
CA SER A 681 22.77 14.08 14.24
C SER A 681 22.78 13.64 15.69
N MET A 682 22.63 12.34 15.93
CA MET A 682 22.62 11.73 17.24
C MET A 682 23.29 10.35 17.23
N MET A 683 24.20 10.12 18.21
CA MET A 683 24.71 8.80 18.48
C MET A 683 23.71 7.98 19.29
N ILE A 684 23.34 6.81 18.77
CA ILE A 684 22.36 5.91 19.40
C ILE A 684 22.94 4.51 19.58
N THR A 685 22.33 3.77 20.50
CA THR A 685 22.55 2.33 20.69
C THR A 685 21.26 1.59 20.39
N ILE A 686 21.31 0.49 19.65
CA ILE A 686 20.15 -0.37 19.40
C ILE A 686 19.91 -1.19 20.70
N VAL A 687 18.78 -0.95 21.38
CA VAL A 687 18.49 -1.63 22.65
C VAL A 687 17.44 -2.71 22.56
N ARG A 688 16.54 -2.59 21.57
CA ARG A 688 15.48 -3.58 21.36
C ARG A 688 15.05 -3.59 19.90
N ALA A 689 14.76 -4.78 19.39
CA ALA A 689 14.12 -4.97 18.10
C ALA A 689 13.01 -6.01 18.19
N ASP A 690 11.79 -5.61 17.87
CA ASP A 690 10.58 -6.44 17.87
C ASP A 690 10.21 -6.75 16.41
N VAL A 691 10.63 -7.91 15.95
CA VAL A 691 10.43 -8.36 14.55
C VAL A 691 8.94 -8.47 14.23
N ASN A 692 8.14 -8.95 15.19
CA ASN A 692 6.70 -9.14 15.01
C ASN A 692 5.97 -7.83 14.72
N LEU A 693 6.35 -6.75 15.40
CA LEU A 693 5.75 -5.43 15.27
C LEU A 693 6.49 -4.54 14.25
N GLY A 694 7.68 -4.96 13.78
CA GLY A 694 8.54 -4.15 12.95
C GLY A 694 9.02 -2.88 13.67
N LYS A 695 9.34 -2.98 14.98
CA LYS A 695 9.73 -1.83 15.82
C LYS A 695 11.13 -1.99 16.35
N ILE A 696 11.87 -0.89 16.30
CA ILE A 696 13.24 -0.82 16.79
C ILE A 696 13.29 0.31 17.81
N ASP A 697 13.75 0.01 19.02
CA ASP A 697 13.93 0.99 20.09
C ASP A 697 15.44 1.30 20.20
N PHE A 698 15.73 2.59 20.26
CA PHE A 698 17.06 3.13 20.45
C PHE A 698 17.17 3.83 21.80
N GLU A 699 18.38 3.93 22.31
CA GLU A 699 18.75 4.82 23.40
C GLU A 699 19.90 5.71 22.97
N VAL A 700 20.03 6.87 23.60
CA VAL A 700 21.18 7.76 23.36
C VAL A 700 22.45 7.03 23.79
N ALA A 701 23.42 6.91 22.90
CA ALA A 701 24.68 6.27 23.24
C ALA A 701 25.37 7.06 24.37
N PRO A 702 26.00 6.38 25.35
CA PRO A 702 26.76 7.06 26.39
C PRO A 702 27.90 7.86 25.72
N GLU A 703 28.05 9.12 26.13
CA GLU A 703 29.21 9.92 25.69
C GLU A 703 30.50 9.12 25.96
N ALA A 704 31.29 8.90 24.91
CA ALA A 704 32.60 8.27 25.10
C ALA A 704 33.37 9.11 26.12
N LYS A 705 33.62 8.55 27.29
CA LYS A 705 34.55 9.19 28.24
C LYS A 705 35.86 9.34 27.52
N GLN A 706 36.18 10.60 27.14
CA GLN A 706 37.52 10.99 26.65
C GLN A 706 38.61 10.68 27.68
#